data_4df257328c2982b6ce71e17da8fc7c51
#
_entry.id   4df257328c2982b6ce71e17da8fc7c51
#
_cell.length_a   1.000
_cell.length_b   1.000
_cell.length_c   1.000
_cell.angle_alpha   90.00
_cell.angle_beta   90.00
_cell.angle_gamma   90.00
#
_symmetry.space_group_name_H-M   'P 1'
#
loop_
_entity.id
_entity.type
_entity.pdbx_description
1 polymer ?
#
loop_
_entity_poly.entity_id
_entity_poly.type
_entity_poly.pdbx_seq_one_letter_code
_entity_poly.pdbx_strand_id
1 'polypeptide(L)'
;MEQYILSLDQGTSSSRAIVFDRKGQICSMAQREFTQYFPKPGWVEHNPHEIWSSQASVIAEAIAAIDINGLNIAGIGITNQRETTIVWDRETEEPVYNAIVWQDRRTSEYCDSLKAEGKTEWIREKTGLIIDAYFSATKIKWILDNVPGARERAEKGKLMFGTVDTWLIWRLTRGEVHVTDPSNASRTMLFNIRTLQWDEELLKLFDIPASMMPEVRSSSEVYGATKTTIFAHKVPIAGIAGDQQAALFGQMCVEPGSVKNTYGTGCFLLMNSGEKPIASKNNLLTTIAWKIGDKVNYALEGSIFVGGSVVQWLRDGLGIIRSSSEVEALAASVPDTGGVYFVPALTGLAAPHWDQYARGAISGISRGTTAAHIARAALEGIAYQTLDIVGAMQRDAGVSLVELKVDGGAARNDLLMQFQADLLATKVIRPRVTETTALGAAYLAGLAVGYWESVGEIRKQWQAXXXXXXXXXXARRSQMPSPAGKTPCGGVCARKTTKTKADMEISLFTKCLFEFIGTLVLVLLGDGVVASTVLKRSKGFDGGWIVITIAWGLAVMCGVLIAGPYSGAHLNPAVSVGLAVAGSFPWAYVPGYVAAQLLGGFCGAVVVYLYYKDHFDATDDPAAKLGVFCTMPAIMDKPRNLFCEVVGTFLLVFVILAIGNEQNTPEIGMGSLGSLPVTMLIMAIGMSLGGTTGYAINPARDLPPRLAHALLPIRGKGGSGWDYSWVPVAGPLLGALAAGLIYGCVYFCG
;
A
#
# COMPACT_ATOMS: atom_id res chain seq x y z
N MET A 1 -11.51 -51.47 -13.90
CA MET A 1 -11.68 -50.20 -14.59
C MET A 1 -10.75 -49.18 -13.98
N GLU A 2 -9.94 -48.54 -14.81
CA GLU A 2 -8.98 -47.54 -14.34
C GLU A 2 -9.70 -46.28 -13.84
N GLN A 3 -9.26 -45.78 -12.71
CA GLN A 3 -9.86 -44.62 -12.08
C GLN A 3 -8.88 -43.45 -12.03
N TYR A 4 -9.42 -42.24 -12.16
CA TYR A 4 -8.67 -40.99 -12.17
C TYR A 4 -9.33 -39.97 -11.27
N ILE A 5 -8.57 -38.93 -10.92
CA ILE A 5 -9.13 -37.73 -10.30
C ILE A 5 -9.07 -36.59 -11.34
N LEU A 6 -10.18 -35.90 -11.47
CA LEU A 6 -10.26 -34.72 -12.34
C LEU A 6 -10.11 -33.46 -11.47
N SER A 7 -9.21 -32.60 -11.88
CA SER A 7 -9.00 -31.31 -11.19
C SER A 7 -9.41 -30.18 -12.13
N LEU A 8 -10.22 -29.25 -11.60
CA LEU A 8 -10.61 -28.03 -12.31
C LEU A 8 -9.82 -26.88 -11.70
N ASP A 9 -9.01 -26.22 -12.53
CA ASP A 9 -8.16 -25.13 -12.09
C ASP A 9 -8.64 -23.85 -12.78
N GLN A 10 -9.45 -23.08 -12.07
CA GLN A 10 -10.06 -21.86 -12.60
C GLN A 10 -9.18 -20.69 -12.25
N GLY A 11 -8.30 -20.30 -13.17
CA GLY A 11 -7.39 -19.20 -12.95
C GLY A 11 -7.98 -17.85 -13.33
N THR A 12 -7.16 -16.83 -13.20
CA THR A 12 -7.58 -15.46 -13.53
C THR A 12 -7.75 -15.25 -15.03
N SER A 13 -6.91 -15.90 -15.84
CA SER A 13 -6.95 -15.67 -17.29
C SER A 13 -7.42 -16.87 -18.09
N SER A 14 -7.49 -18.05 -17.48
CA SER A 14 -7.86 -19.25 -18.21
C SER A 14 -8.48 -20.30 -17.29
N SER A 15 -9.26 -21.19 -17.91
CA SER A 15 -9.84 -22.36 -17.25
C SER A 15 -9.06 -23.57 -17.71
N ARG A 16 -8.76 -24.48 -16.75
CA ARG A 16 -8.04 -25.72 -17.06
C ARG A 16 -8.75 -26.92 -16.45
N ALA A 17 -8.60 -28.06 -17.11
CA ALA A 17 -9.05 -29.34 -16.58
C ALA A 17 -7.88 -30.30 -16.73
N ILE A 18 -7.53 -30.98 -15.66
CA ILE A 18 -6.37 -31.87 -15.62
C ILE A 18 -6.80 -33.20 -15.00
N VAL A 19 -6.47 -34.30 -15.66
CA VAL A 19 -6.78 -35.65 -15.21
C VAL A 19 -5.49 -36.23 -14.62
N PHE A 20 -5.55 -36.66 -13.36
CA PHE A 20 -4.41 -37.25 -12.64
C PHE A 20 -4.66 -38.74 -12.40
N ASP A 21 -3.59 -39.55 -12.48
CA ASP A 21 -3.63 -40.95 -12.12
C ASP A 21 -3.30 -41.12 -10.62
N ARG A 22 -3.26 -42.38 -10.17
CA ARG A 22 -3.05 -42.72 -8.77
C ARG A 22 -1.66 -42.29 -8.27
N LYS A 23 -0.71 -42.16 -9.18
CA LYS A 23 0.63 -41.72 -8.83
C LYS A 23 0.77 -40.17 -8.87
N GLY A 24 -0.32 -39.46 -9.13
CA GLY A 24 -0.30 -38.04 -9.21
C GLY A 24 0.28 -37.50 -10.50
N GLN A 25 0.37 -38.33 -11.53
CA GLN A 25 0.91 -37.94 -12.83
C GLN A 25 -0.22 -37.43 -13.73
N ILE A 26 0.10 -36.47 -14.58
CA ILE A 26 -0.86 -35.86 -15.49
C ILE A 26 -1.10 -36.84 -16.66
N CYS A 27 -2.36 -37.24 -16.85
CA CYS A 27 -2.75 -38.10 -17.96
C CYS A 27 -3.37 -37.33 -19.10
N SER A 28 -3.99 -36.19 -18.81
CA SER A 28 -4.64 -35.34 -19.81
C SER A 28 -4.79 -33.94 -19.25
N MET A 29 -4.73 -32.94 -20.14
CA MET A 29 -4.92 -31.55 -19.74
C MET A 29 -5.50 -30.77 -20.89
N ALA A 30 -6.43 -29.87 -20.59
CA ALA A 30 -6.97 -28.92 -21.56
C ALA A 30 -7.05 -27.56 -20.90
N GLN A 31 -6.89 -26.52 -21.71
CA GLN A 31 -6.86 -25.13 -21.22
C GLN A 31 -7.54 -24.23 -22.23
N ARG A 32 -8.27 -23.24 -21.72
CA ARG A 32 -8.92 -22.25 -22.57
C ARG A 32 -8.96 -20.91 -21.86
N GLU A 33 -8.55 -19.87 -22.56
CA GLU A 33 -8.62 -18.49 -22.06
C GLU A 33 -10.07 -17.98 -22.15
N PHE A 34 -10.38 -16.99 -21.32
CA PHE A 34 -11.65 -16.28 -21.38
C PHE A 34 -11.39 -14.77 -21.32
N THR A 35 -12.39 -14.00 -21.76
CA THR A 35 -12.23 -12.56 -21.95
C THR A 35 -12.11 -11.82 -20.63
N GLN A 36 -11.17 -10.88 -20.58
CA GLN A 36 -11.00 -9.95 -19.46
C GLN A 36 -11.68 -8.64 -19.85
N TYR A 37 -12.46 -8.06 -18.93
CA TYR A 37 -13.17 -6.81 -19.16
C TYR A 37 -12.65 -5.73 -18.25
N PHE A 38 -12.39 -4.55 -18.80
CA PHE A 38 -11.87 -3.39 -18.06
C PHE A 38 -12.76 -2.18 -18.30
N PRO A 39 -13.97 -2.14 -17.68
CA PRO A 39 -14.96 -1.10 -18.02
C PRO A 39 -14.51 0.33 -17.70
N LYS A 40 -13.71 0.51 -16.67
CA LYS A 40 -13.18 1.80 -16.24
C LYS A 40 -11.79 1.59 -15.68
N PRO A 41 -10.97 2.65 -15.56
CA PRO A 41 -9.65 2.48 -14.94
C PRO A 41 -9.74 1.85 -13.54
N GLY A 42 -8.96 0.81 -13.31
CA GLY A 42 -8.96 0.09 -12.05
C GLY A 42 -10.06 -0.94 -11.88
N TRP A 43 -10.99 -1.03 -12.82
CA TRP A 43 -12.07 -2.01 -12.78
C TRP A 43 -11.68 -3.24 -13.60
N VAL A 44 -11.91 -4.42 -13.02
CA VAL A 44 -11.60 -5.69 -13.70
C VAL A 44 -12.79 -6.62 -13.49
N GLU A 45 -13.34 -7.14 -14.58
CA GLU A 45 -14.51 -8.00 -14.54
C GLU A 45 -14.35 -9.23 -15.43
N HIS A 46 -15.04 -10.31 -15.04
CA HIS A 46 -15.21 -11.51 -15.86
C HIS A 46 -16.69 -11.76 -16.05
N ASN A 47 -17.04 -12.41 -17.15
CA ASN A 47 -18.40 -12.87 -17.39
C ASN A 47 -18.56 -14.27 -16.77
N PRO A 48 -19.44 -14.45 -15.78
CA PRO A 48 -19.59 -15.78 -15.16
C PRO A 48 -20.00 -16.88 -16.14
N HIS A 49 -20.77 -16.53 -17.16
CA HIS A 49 -21.13 -17.54 -18.16
C HIS A 49 -19.92 -17.98 -18.98
N GLU A 50 -18.96 -17.07 -19.24
CA GLU A 50 -17.73 -17.46 -19.93
C GLU A 50 -16.82 -18.32 -19.04
N ILE A 51 -16.80 -18.01 -17.73
CA ILE A 51 -16.06 -18.86 -16.77
C ILE A 51 -16.62 -20.28 -16.84
N TRP A 52 -17.95 -20.41 -16.76
CA TRP A 52 -18.56 -21.73 -16.79
C TRP A 52 -18.37 -22.43 -18.14
N SER A 53 -18.66 -21.73 -19.26
CA SER A 53 -18.59 -22.37 -20.56
C SER A 53 -17.17 -22.80 -20.93
N SER A 54 -16.17 -21.99 -20.56
CA SER A 54 -14.78 -22.37 -20.82
C SER A 54 -14.37 -23.55 -19.95
N GLN A 55 -14.84 -23.59 -18.69
CA GLN A 55 -14.52 -24.71 -17.80
C GLN A 55 -15.20 -25.98 -18.31
N ALA A 56 -16.47 -25.90 -18.71
CA ALA A 56 -17.17 -27.06 -19.24
C ALA A 56 -16.48 -27.59 -20.52
N SER A 57 -16.03 -26.66 -21.35
CA SER A 57 -15.35 -27.01 -22.61
C SER A 57 -14.04 -27.77 -22.33
N VAL A 58 -13.24 -27.30 -21.40
CA VAL A 58 -11.95 -27.98 -21.12
C VAL A 58 -12.17 -29.31 -20.40
N ILE A 59 -13.22 -29.43 -19.58
CA ILE A 59 -13.57 -30.73 -19.00
C ILE A 59 -13.85 -31.74 -20.14
N ALA A 60 -14.72 -31.36 -21.06
CA ALA A 60 -15.09 -32.25 -22.18
C ALA A 60 -13.86 -32.63 -22.99
N GLU A 61 -13.01 -31.65 -23.28
CA GLU A 61 -11.81 -31.89 -24.07
C GLU A 61 -10.83 -32.84 -23.34
N ALA A 62 -10.61 -32.63 -22.04
CA ALA A 62 -9.64 -33.41 -21.29
C ALA A 62 -10.08 -34.88 -21.19
N ILE A 63 -11.37 -35.11 -20.91
CA ILE A 63 -11.84 -36.50 -20.78
C ILE A 63 -11.91 -37.19 -22.13
N ALA A 64 -12.28 -36.48 -23.20
CA ALA A 64 -12.32 -37.03 -24.56
C ALA A 64 -10.92 -37.42 -25.03
N ALA A 65 -9.89 -36.65 -24.67
CA ALA A 65 -8.54 -36.87 -25.16
C ALA A 65 -7.98 -38.24 -24.76
N ILE A 66 -8.45 -38.82 -23.65
CA ILE A 66 -8.00 -40.13 -23.21
C ILE A 66 -9.17 -41.14 -23.18
N ASP A 67 -10.27 -40.79 -23.84
CA ASP A 67 -11.41 -41.66 -24.08
C ASP A 67 -11.98 -42.26 -22.78
N ILE A 68 -12.26 -41.39 -21.80
CA ILE A 68 -12.88 -41.75 -20.54
C ILE A 68 -14.21 -41.03 -20.34
N ASN A 69 -14.99 -41.46 -19.38
CA ASN A 69 -16.22 -40.78 -19.00
C ASN A 69 -16.33 -40.76 -17.47
N GLY A 70 -17.51 -40.40 -16.96
CA GLY A 70 -17.70 -40.23 -15.54
C GLY A 70 -17.47 -41.52 -14.72
N LEU A 71 -17.63 -42.70 -15.31
CA LEU A 71 -17.33 -43.92 -14.59
C LEU A 71 -15.84 -44.08 -14.26
N ASN A 72 -14.98 -43.43 -15.01
CA ASN A 72 -13.53 -43.45 -14.81
C ASN A 72 -13.04 -42.38 -13.84
N ILE A 73 -13.92 -41.47 -13.40
CA ILE A 73 -13.51 -40.35 -12.55
C ILE A 73 -14.03 -40.60 -11.13
N ALA A 74 -13.11 -40.84 -10.21
CA ALA A 74 -13.47 -41.12 -8.81
C ALA A 74 -13.98 -39.89 -8.08
N GLY A 75 -13.46 -38.71 -8.47
CA GLY A 75 -13.89 -37.46 -7.87
C GLY A 75 -13.35 -36.25 -8.61
N ILE A 76 -13.96 -35.13 -8.33
CA ILE A 76 -13.56 -33.82 -8.90
C ILE A 76 -13.06 -32.93 -7.77
N GLY A 77 -11.87 -32.36 -7.96
CA GLY A 77 -11.36 -31.29 -7.11
C GLY A 77 -11.40 -29.97 -7.84
N ILE A 78 -11.70 -28.91 -7.11
CA ILE A 78 -11.81 -27.57 -7.69
C ILE A 78 -10.86 -26.63 -6.97
N THR A 79 -10.08 -25.91 -7.76
CA THR A 79 -9.27 -24.82 -7.25
C THR A 79 -9.52 -23.59 -8.13
N ASN A 80 -9.39 -22.41 -7.56
CA ASN A 80 -9.92 -21.22 -8.20
C ASN A 80 -9.15 -19.97 -7.83
N GLN A 81 -9.19 -18.97 -8.72
CA GLN A 81 -8.80 -17.61 -8.35
C GLN A 81 -9.66 -17.20 -7.16
N ARG A 82 -9.00 -16.65 -6.15
CA ARG A 82 -9.68 -16.32 -4.89
C ARG A 82 -10.33 -14.96 -4.98
N GLU A 83 -11.22 -14.65 -4.04
CA GLU A 83 -11.86 -13.34 -3.81
C GLU A 83 -12.79 -12.86 -4.90
N THR A 84 -12.61 -13.29 -6.12
CA THR A 84 -13.47 -12.89 -7.24
C THR A 84 -14.93 -13.20 -6.89
N THR A 85 -15.81 -12.21 -7.07
CA THR A 85 -17.12 -12.18 -6.47
C THR A 85 -18.20 -12.28 -7.51
N ILE A 86 -19.10 -13.26 -7.36
CA ILE A 86 -20.23 -13.48 -8.27
C ILE A 86 -21.52 -13.46 -7.46
N VAL A 87 -22.52 -12.71 -7.93
CA VAL A 87 -23.85 -12.68 -7.33
C VAL A 87 -24.86 -13.04 -8.42
N TRP A 88 -25.72 -14.01 -8.14
CA TRP A 88 -26.69 -14.49 -9.12
C TRP A 88 -28.03 -14.75 -8.50
N ASP A 89 -29.06 -14.81 -9.34
CA ASP A 89 -30.43 -15.09 -8.93
C ASP A 89 -30.60 -16.58 -8.68
N ARG A 90 -31.14 -16.95 -7.52
CA ARG A 90 -31.34 -18.33 -7.12
C ARG A 90 -32.22 -19.10 -8.09
N GLU A 91 -33.27 -18.48 -8.61
CA GLU A 91 -34.25 -19.15 -9.47
C GLU A 91 -33.83 -19.17 -10.94
N THR A 92 -33.39 -18.02 -11.47
CA THR A 92 -33.05 -17.91 -12.88
C THR A 92 -31.62 -18.37 -13.17
N GLU A 93 -30.78 -18.41 -12.14
CA GLU A 93 -29.34 -18.72 -12.24
C GLU A 93 -28.55 -17.69 -13.04
N GLU A 94 -29.17 -16.52 -13.30
CA GLU A 94 -28.49 -15.45 -14.03
C GLU A 94 -27.71 -14.55 -13.08
N PRO A 95 -26.43 -14.29 -13.38
CA PRO A 95 -25.69 -13.28 -12.61
C PRO A 95 -26.35 -11.92 -12.72
N VAL A 96 -26.43 -11.19 -11.61
CA VAL A 96 -27.02 -9.85 -11.63
C VAL A 96 -26.01 -8.82 -12.15
N TYR A 97 -24.74 -9.20 -12.21
CA TYR A 97 -23.65 -8.35 -12.67
C TYR A 97 -22.48 -9.26 -13.04
N ASN A 98 -21.53 -8.75 -13.82
CA ASN A 98 -20.29 -9.50 -14.08
C ASN A 98 -19.58 -9.85 -12.78
N ALA A 99 -18.75 -10.88 -12.81
CA ALA A 99 -17.87 -11.19 -11.68
C ALA A 99 -16.88 -10.03 -11.49
N ILE A 100 -16.77 -9.54 -10.26
CA ILE A 100 -15.77 -8.51 -9.94
C ILE A 100 -14.52 -9.23 -9.47
N VAL A 101 -13.42 -9.02 -10.21
CA VAL A 101 -12.20 -9.81 -10.05
C VAL A 101 -11.37 -9.28 -8.87
N TRP A 102 -10.58 -10.15 -8.28
CA TRP A 102 -9.76 -9.81 -7.11
C TRP A 102 -8.83 -8.61 -7.35
N GLN A 103 -8.44 -8.37 -8.59
CA GLN A 103 -7.57 -7.24 -8.97
C GLN A 103 -8.29 -5.89 -9.00
N ASP A 104 -9.63 -5.91 -8.99
CA ASP A 104 -10.46 -4.71 -9.14
C ASP A 104 -10.28 -3.78 -7.95
N ARG A 105 -10.16 -2.48 -8.21
CA ARG A 105 -9.90 -1.47 -7.18
C ARG A 105 -11.06 -0.50 -6.96
N ARG A 106 -12.25 -0.77 -7.53
CA ARG A 106 -13.36 0.20 -7.48
C ARG A 106 -13.84 0.52 -6.06
N THR A 107 -13.63 -0.37 -5.11
CA THR A 107 -14.10 -0.16 -3.74
C THR A 107 -13.01 0.41 -2.82
N SER A 108 -11.89 0.88 -3.36
CA SER A 108 -10.78 1.38 -2.56
C SER A 108 -11.17 2.55 -1.66
N GLU A 109 -11.98 3.49 -2.16
CA GLU A 109 -12.42 4.63 -1.36
C GLU A 109 -13.23 4.18 -0.13
N TYR A 110 -14.12 3.21 -0.32
CA TYR A 110 -14.91 2.69 0.80
C TYR A 110 -13.98 2.01 1.82
N CYS A 111 -12.97 1.27 1.35
CA CYS A 111 -11.98 0.66 2.23
C CYS A 111 -11.24 1.73 3.04
N ASP A 112 -10.86 2.82 2.39
CA ASP A 112 -10.18 3.92 3.08
C ASP A 112 -11.07 4.53 4.16
N SER A 113 -12.38 4.64 3.91
CA SER A 113 -13.31 5.17 4.89
C SER A 113 -13.40 4.27 6.12
N LEU A 114 -13.37 2.95 5.94
CA LEU A 114 -13.37 2.01 7.06
C LEU A 114 -12.09 2.11 7.89
N LYS A 115 -10.95 2.29 7.23
CA LYS A 115 -9.68 2.49 7.93
C LYS A 115 -9.73 3.78 8.76
N ALA A 116 -10.29 4.84 8.18
CA ALA A 116 -10.43 6.13 8.88
C ALA A 116 -11.34 6.02 10.10
N GLU A 117 -12.33 5.11 10.07
CA GLU A 117 -13.22 4.86 11.21
C GLU A 117 -12.55 3.99 12.28
N GLY A 118 -11.31 3.54 12.07
CA GLY A 118 -10.59 2.73 13.03
C GLY A 118 -10.98 1.27 13.07
N LYS A 119 -11.49 0.73 11.97
CA LYS A 119 -11.96 -0.66 11.92
C LYS A 119 -10.86 -1.67 11.63
N THR A 120 -9.64 -1.23 11.34
CA THR A 120 -8.57 -2.10 10.83
C THR A 120 -8.27 -3.27 11.77
N GLU A 121 -8.01 -3.01 13.06
CA GLU A 121 -7.63 -4.07 13.99
C GLU A 121 -8.82 -4.97 14.31
N TRP A 122 -10.03 -4.42 14.37
CA TRP A 122 -11.23 -5.19 14.65
C TRP A 122 -11.48 -6.23 13.54
N ILE A 123 -11.35 -5.81 12.28
CA ILE A 123 -11.51 -6.73 11.14
C ILE A 123 -10.36 -7.73 11.11
N ARG A 124 -9.13 -7.27 11.35
CA ARG A 124 -7.96 -8.15 11.33
C ARG A 124 -8.07 -9.26 12.38
N GLU A 125 -8.54 -8.92 13.56
CA GLU A 125 -8.67 -9.92 14.63
C GLU A 125 -9.67 -11.02 14.26
N LYS A 126 -10.75 -10.67 13.57
CA LYS A 126 -11.78 -11.63 13.13
C LYS A 126 -11.35 -12.45 11.92
N THR A 127 -10.73 -11.79 10.94
CA THR A 127 -10.52 -12.38 9.61
C THR A 127 -9.08 -12.70 9.27
N GLY A 128 -8.12 -12.12 9.97
CA GLY A 128 -6.71 -12.25 9.61
C GLY A 128 -6.29 -11.36 8.45
N LEU A 129 -7.20 -10.53 7.93
CA LEU A 129 -6.96 -9.74 6.73
C LEU A 129 -6.81 -8.25 7.07
N ILE A 130 -6.21 -7.52 6.15
CA ILE A 130 -6.22 -6.05 6.17
C ILE A 130 -7.46 -5.58 5.40
N ILE A 131 -7.88 -4.35 5.64
CA ILE A 131 -8.99 -3.77 4.89
C ILE A 131 -8.47 -3.39 3.51
N ASP A 132 -9.00 -4.03 2.47
CA ASP A 132 -8.53 -3.78 1.12
C ASP A 132 -9.60 -4.19 0.10
N ALA A 133 -9.61 -3.51 -1.03
CA ALA A 133 -10.49 -3.83 -2.15
C ALA A 133 -10.26 -5.23 -2.74
N TYR A 134 -9.15 -5.84 -2.42
CA TYR A 134 -8.78 -7.20 -2.81
C TYR A 134 -9.85 -8.23 -2.42
N PHE A 135 -10.46 -8.08 -1.25
CA PHE A 135 -11.33 -9.10 -0.65
C PHE A 135 -12.78 -8.94 -1.06
N SER A 136 -13.59 -9.99 -0.87
CA SER A 136 -14.91 -10.06 -1.48
C SER A 136 -15.96 -9.13 -0.89
N ALA A 137 -15.87 -8.82 0.40
CA ALA A 137 -16.98 -8.13 1.10
C ALA A 137 -17.40 -6.84 0.43
N THR A 138 -16.44 -5.99 0.09
CA THR A 138 -16.77 -4.69 -0.50
C THR A 138 -17.31 -4.84 -1.93
N LYS A 139 -16.92 -5.90 -2.62
CA LYS A 139 -17.44 -6.19 -3.96
C LYS A 139 -18.90 -6.60 -3.90
N ILE A 140 -19.28 -7.43 -2.92
CA ILE A 140 -20.68 -7.81 -2.73
C ILE A 140 -21.50 -6.57 -2.42
N LYS A 141 -21.03 -5.76 -1.48
CA LYS A 141 -21.73 -4.52 -1.11
C LYS A 141 -21.91 -3.62 -2.32
N TRP A 142 -20.86 -3.46 -3.14
CA TRP A 142 -20.93 -2.62 -4.33
C TRP A 142 -22.03 -3.11 -5.29
N ILE A 143 -22.11 -4.42 -5.52
CA ILE A 143 -23.13 -4.98 -6.40
C ILE A 143 -24.52 -4.68 -5.87
N LEU A 144 -24.74 -4.91 -4.57
CA LEU A 144 -26.06 -4.69 -3.97
C LEU A 144 -26.45 -3.21 -3.99
N ASP A 145 -25.48 -2.31 -3.83
CA ASP A 145 -25.74 -0.89 -3.79
C ASP A 145 -25.88 -0.25 -5.16
N ASN A 146 -25.27 -0.84 -6.20
CA ASN A 146 -25.17 -0.18 -7.50
C ASN A 146 -25.95 -0.85 -8.62
N VAL A 147 -26.31 -2.12 -8.49
CA VAL A 147 -27.10 -2.80 -9.51
C VAL A 147 -28.58 -2.59 -9.20
N PRO A 148 -29.35 -1.97 -10.10
CA PRO A 148 -30.76 -1.68 -9.80
C PRO A 148 -31.54 -2.93 -9.39
N GLY A 149 -32.25 -2.83 -8.26
CA GLY A 149 -33.09 -3.91 -7.73
C GLY A 149 -32.34 -5.01 -7.00
N ALA A 150 -31.00 -5.00 -7.00
CA ALA A 150 -30.23 -6.08 -6.38
C ALA A 150 -30.39 -6.11 -4.86
N ARG A 151 -30.36 -4.94 -4.21
CA ARG A 151 -30.50 -4.90 -2.75
C ARG A 151 -31.83 -5.48 -2.30
N GLU A 152 -32.94 -5.11 -2.95
CA GLU A 152 -34.26 -5.60 -2.60
C GLU A 152 -34.36 -7.12 -2.81
N ARG A 153 -33.83 -7.62 -3.92
CA ARG A 153 -33.84 -9.06 -4.21
C ARG A 153 -33.01 -9.83 -3.19
N ALA A 154 -31.88 -9.26 -2.77
CA ALA A 154 -31.03 -9.89 -1.76
C ALA A 154 -31.73 -9.99 -0.41
N GLU A 155 -32.43 -8.90 -0.01
CA GLU A 155 -33.15 -8.87 1.25
C GLU A 155 -34.32 -9.85 1.26
N LYS A 156 -34.89 -10.16 0.10
CA LYS A 156 -35.96 -11.15 -0.04
C LYS A 156 -35.44 -12.59 -0.15
N GLY A 157 -34.11 -12.78 -0.03
CA GLY A 157 -33.52 -14.11 -0.09
C GLY A 157 -33.40 -14.71 -1.48
N LYS A 158 -33.46 -13.88 -2.52
CA LYS A 158 -33.48 -14.36 -3.90
C LYS A 158 -32.10 -14.42 -4.55
N LEU A 159 -31.07 -13.85 -3.92
CA LEU A 159 -29.74 -13.81 -4.50
C LEU A 159 -28.76 -14.70 -3.76
N MET A 160 -27.85 -15.27 -4.52
CA MET A 160 -26.77 -16.09 -4.00
C MET A 160 -25.44 -15.40 -4.28
N PHE A 161 -24.53 -15.50 -3.31
CA PHE A 161 -23.15 -15.09 -3.50
C PHE A 161 -22.26 -16.31 -3.60
N GLY A 162 -21.20 -16.22 -4.38
CA GLY A 162 -20.13 -17.19 -4.35
C GLY A 162 -18.86 -16.64 -4.91
N THR A 163 -17.75 -17.19 -4.45
CA THR A 163 -16.50 -17.10 -5.16
C THR A 163 -16.56 -18.09 -6.31
N VAL A 164 -15.51 -18.17 -7.13
CA VAL A 164 -15.61 -18.93 -8.38
C VAL A 164 -15.87 -20.41 -8.15
N ASP A 165 -15.31 -20.98 -7.07
CA ASP A 165 -15.57 -22.38 -6.70
C ASP A 165 -17.06 -22.64 -6.48
N THR A 166 -17.73 -21.73 -5.78
CA THR A 166 -19.16 -21.86 -5.50
C THR A 166 -19.97 -21.82 -6.78
N TRP A 167 -19.62 -20.90 -7.69
CA TRP A 167 -20.30 -20.76 -8.97
C TRP A 167 -20.14 -22.05 -9.81
N LEU A 168 -18.93 -22.59 -9.86
CA LEU A 168 -18.70 -23.81 -10.65
C LEU A 168 -19.47 -25.01 -10.07
N ILE A 169 -19.53 -25.13 -8.76
CA ILE A 169 -20.28 -26.23 -8.13
C ILE A 169 -21.78 -26.04 -8.35
N TRP A 170 -22.26 -24.80 -8.25
CA TRP A 170 -23.66 -24.51 -8.56
C TRP A 170 -24.01 -24.95 -9.98
N ARG A 171 -23.15 -24.61 -10.96
CA ARG A 171 -23.41 -24.99 -12.35
C ARG A 171 -23.25 -26.51 -12.56
N LEU A 172 -22.27 -27.14 -11.94
CA LEU A 172 -22.06 -28.59 -12.09
C LEU A 172 -23.22 -29.38 -11.50
N THR A 173 -23.88 -28.86 -10.46
CA THR A 173 -24.98 -29.56 -9.79
C THR A 173 -26.35 -29.03 -10.21
N ARG A 174 -26.42 -28.16 -11.18
CA ARG A 174 -27.67 -27.51 -11.64
C ARG A 174 -28.46 -26.88 -10.50
N GLY A 175 -27.73 -26.15 -9.64
CA GLY A 175 -28.34 -25.39 -8.55
C GLY A 175 -28.66 -26.19 -7.30
N GLU A 176 -28.22 -27.42 -7.21
CA GLU A 176 -28.52 -28.24 -6.03
C GLU A 176 -27.62 -27.90 -4.85
N VAL A 177 -26.34 -27.51 -5.08
CA VAL A 177 -25.35 -27.31 -4.02
C VAL A 177 -24.79 -25.90 -4.08
N HIS A 178 -24.86 -25.19 -2.94
CA HIS A 178 -24.33 -23.83 -2.79
C HIS A 178 -23.33 -23.88 -1.63
N VAL A 179 -22.06 -24.07 -1.94
CA VAL A 179 -21.04 -24.41 -0.94
C VAL A 179 -19.73 -23.73 -1.29
N THR A 180 -18.94 -23.47 -0.25
CA THR A 180 -17.54 -23.10 -0.39
C THR A 180 -16.75 -23.79 0.70
N ASP A 181 -15.43 -23.63 0.70
CA ASP A 181 -14.57 -24.20 1.73
C ASP A 181 -13.97 -23.08 2.59
N PRO A 182 -13.34 -23.43 3.74
CA PRO A 182 -12.78 -22.37 4.58
C PRO A 182 -11.64 -21.58 3.93
N SER A 183 -10.86 -22.17 3.02
CA SER A 183 -9.78 -21.42 2.40
C SER A 183 -10.33 -20.26 1.57
N ASN A 184 -11.37 -20.50 0.78
CA ASN A 184 -12.05 -19.46 0.03
C ASN A 184 -12.81 -18.51 0.93
N ALA A 185 -13.51 -19.04 1.93
CA ALA A 185 -14.28 -18.21 2.86
C ALA A 185 -13.39 -17.21 3.58
N SER A 186 -12.17 -17.64 3.94
CA SER A 186 -11.25 -16.77 4.67
C SER A 186 -10.74 -15.59 3.82
N ARG A 187 -11.02 -15.58 2.51
CA ARG A 187 -10.62 -14.48 1.63
C ARG A 187 -11.71 -13.45 1.39
N THR A 188 -12.86 -13.61 2.04
CA THR A 188 -14.01 -12.74 1.77
C THR A 188 -14.07 -11.50 2.64
N MET A 189 -13.34 -11.48 3.74
CA MET A 189 -13.42 -10.45 4.79
C MET A 189 -14.76 -10.50 5.54
N LEU A 190 -15.47 -11.64 5.42
CA LEU A 190 -16.76 -11.87 6.09
C LEU A 190 -16.73 -13.10 6.98
N PHE A 191 -15.63 -13.84 6.98
CA PHE A 191 -15.53 -15.13 7.65
C PHE A 191 -14.63 -15.01 8.87
N ASN A 192 -15.13 -15.46 10.02
CA ASN A 192 -14.35 -15.46 11.24
C ASN A 192 -13.46 -16.70 11.25
N ILE A 193 -12.15 -16.49 11.16
CA ILE A 193 -11.23 -17.61 11.04
C ILE A 193 -11.03 -18.38 12.36
N ARG A 194 -11.52 -17.82 13.46
CA ARG A 194 -11.43 -18.47 14.77
C ARG A 194 -12.67 -19.33 15.07
N THR A 195 -13.85 -18.80 14.77
CA THR A 195 -15.10 -19.54 14.97
C THR A 195 -15.47 -20.42 13.77
N LEU A 196 -14.83 -20.20 12.62
CA LEU A 196 -15.09 -20.93 11.37
C LEU A 196 -16.52 -20.78 10.89
N GLN A 197 -17.05 -19.58 11.03
CA GLN A 197 -18.42 -19.23 10.63
C GLN A 197 -18.44 -17.86 9.98
N TRP A 198 -19.44 -17.63 9.12
CA TRP A 198 -19.70 -16.29 8.64
C TRP A 198 -19.94 -15.40 9.86
N ASP A 199 -19.31 -14.24 9.89
CA ASP A 199 -19.35 -13.36 11.07
C ASP A 199 -20.54 -12.42 10.94
N GLU A 200 -21.48 -12.52 11.89
CA GLU A 200 -22.70 -11.71 11.83
C GLU A 200 -22.41 -10.20 11.90
N GLU A 201 -21.41 -9.81 12.68
CA GLU A 201 -21.05 -8.38 12.79
C GLU A 201 -20.45 -7.85 11.50
N LEU A 202 -19.66 -8.68 10.79
CA LEU A 202 -19.11 -8.27 9.51
C LEU A 202 -20.18 -8.20 8.42
N LEU A 203 -21.09 -9.17 8.40
CA LEU A 203 -22.20 -9.12 7.45
C LEU A 203 -23.03 -7.86 7.67
N LYS A 204 -23.26 -7.50 8.93
CA LYS A 204 -24.00 -6.29 9.25
C LYS A 204 -23.23 -5.03 8.85
N LEU A 205 -21.93 -5.00 9.11
CA LEU A 205 -21.10 -3.85 8.74
C LEU A 205 -21.18 -3.56 7.24
N PHE A 206 -21.10 -4.60 6.41
CA PHE A 206 -21.13 -4.43 4.96
C PHE A 206 -22.55 -4.48 4.40
N ASP A 207 -23.56 -4.66 5.27
CA ASP A 207 -24.96 -4.69 4.88
C ASP A 207 -25.24 -5.80 3.86
N ILE A 208 -24.77 -7.01 4.18
CA ILE A 208 -24.93 -8.18 3.33
C ILE A 208 -25.87 -9.18 4.03
N PRO A 209 -26.99 -9.54 3.40
CA PRO A 209 -27.91 -10.54 4.00
C PRO A 209 -27.22 -11.90 4.14
N ALA A 210 -27.37 -12.50 5.30
CA ALA A 210 -26.78 -13.82 5.56
C ALA A 210 -27.31 -14.90 4.60
N SER A 211 -28.53 -14.71 4.11
CA SER A 211 -29.16 -15.68 3.18
C SER A 211 -28.39 -15.83 1.87
N MET A 212 -27.53 -14.86 1.53
CA MET A 212 -26.75 -14.92 0.29
C MET A 212 -25.56 -15.85 0.43
N MET A 213 -25.13 -16.17 1.65
CA MET A 213 -23.83 -16.80 1.85
C MET A 213 -23.90 -18.30 1.65
N PRO A 214 -22.87 -18.90 1.01
CA PRO A 214 -22.85 -20.34 0.83
C PRO A 214 -22.56 -21.05 2.15
N GLU A 215 -22.96 -22.34 2.20
CA GLU A 215 -22.56 -23.20 3.32
C GLU A 215 -21.06 -23.42 3.23
N VAL A 216 -20.37 -23.34 4.37
CA VAL A 216 -18.93 -23.56 4.41
C VAL A 216 -18.69 -24.99 4.89
N ARG A 217 -18.05 -25.79 4.05
CA ARG A 217 -17.79 -27.21 4.34
C ARG A 217 -16.29 -27.48 4.21
N SER A 218 -15.86 -28.65 4.68
CA SER A 218 -14.46 -29.05 4.65
C SER A 218 -13.86 -28.90 3.24
N SER A 219 -12.56 -28.66 3.15
CA SER A 219 -11.86 -28.61 1.87
C SER A 219 -11.81 -29.97 1.17
N SER A 220 -12.03 -31.05 1.92
CA SER A 220 -11.98 -32.43 1.43
C SER A 220 -13.19 -33.18 1.97
N GLU A 221 -14.24 -33.24 1.15
CA GLU A 221 -15.53 -33.79 1.57
C GLU A 221 -16.39 -33.92 0.32
N VAL A 222 -17.25 -34.92 0.24
CA VAL A 222 -18.16 -35.04 -0.90
C VAL A 222 -19.31 -34.05 -0.69
N TYR A 223 -19.40 -33.03 -1.53
CA TYR A 223 -20.41 -32.00 -1.43
C TYR A 223 -21.69 -32.33 -2.18
N GLY A 224 -21.56 -33.13 -3.21
CA GLY A 224 -22.66 -33.56 -4.06
C GLY A 224 -22.10 -34.23 -5.30
N ALA A 225 -22.92 -34.42 -6.30
CA ALA A 225 -22.53 -35.09 -7.54
C ALA A 225 -22.96 -34.26 -8.72
N THR A 226 -22.25 -34.42 -9.83
CA THR A 226 -22.56 -33.68 -11.06
C THR A 226 -23.93 -34.06 -11.61
N LYS A 227 -24.62 -33.06 -12.20
CA LYS A 227 -25.88 -33.28 -12.88
C LYS A 227 -25.84 -32.84 -14.34
N THR A 228 -24.64 -32.53 -14.85
CA THR A 228 -24.47 -32.15 -16.23
C THR A 228 -24.33 -33.39 -17.13
N THR A 229 -24.51 -33.21 -18.42
CA THR A 229 -24.36 -34.28 -19.36
C THR A 229 -22.90 -34.52 -19.79
N ILE A 230 -21.98 -33.70 -19.36
CA ILE A 230 -20.58 -33.78 -19.80
C ILE A 230 -19.97 -35.15 -19.49
N PHE A 231 -20.29 -35.71 -18.31
CA PHE A 231 -19.66 -36.91 -17.84
C PHE A 231 -20.43 -38.21 -18.20
N ALA A 232 -21.66 -38.08 -18.69
CA ALA A 232 -22.57 -39.19 -18.95
C ALA A 232 -23.00 -39.95 -17.65
N HIS A 233 -22.34 -39.73 -16.54
CA HIS A 233 -22.62 -40.38 -15.24
C HIS A 233 -22.40 -39.35 -14.13
N LYS A 234 -22.95 -39.63 -12.96
CA LYS A 234 -22.73 -38.79 -11.78
C LYS A 234 -21.31 -38.98 -11.27
N VAL A 235 -20.65 -37.86 -11.01
CA VAL A 235 -19.28 -37.84 -10.48
C VAL A 235 -19.29 -37.04 -9.18
N PRO A 236 -18.71 -37.58 -8.09
CA PRO A 236 -18.64 -36.79 -6.85
C PRO A 236 -17.77 -35.55 -6.98
N ILE A 237 -18.24 -34.45 -6.44
CA ILE A 237 -17.45 -33.22 -6.31
C ILE A 237 -16.93 -33.21 -4.89
N ALA A 238 -15.61 -33.29 -4.69
CA ALA A 238 -15.08 -33.73 -3.42
C ALA A 238 -13.88 -32.93 -2.88
N GLY A 239 -13.47 -31.88 -3.56
CA GLY A 239 -12.37 -31.04 -3.07
C GLY A 239 -12.53 -29.61 -3.50
N ILE A 240 -12.25 -28.67 -2.60
CA ILE A 240 -12.25 -27.24 -2.90
C ILE A 240 -11.08 -26.59 -2.16
N ALA A 241 -10.31 -25.76 -2.87
CA ALA A 241 -9.34 -24.87 -2.21
C ALA A 241 -9.05 -23.69 -3.12
N GLY A 242 -8.83 -22.52 -2.52
CA GLY A 242 -8.30 -21.38 -3.26
C GLY A 242 -6.96 -21.73 -3.88
N ASP A 243 -6.60 -21.05 -4.97
CA ASP A 243 -5.45 -21.48 -5.78
C ASP A 243 -4.13 -21.50 -5.01
N GLN A 244 -3.89 -20.53 -4.15
CA GLN A 244 -2.64 -20.50 -3.40
C GLN A 244 -2.61 -21.57 -2.31
N GLN A 245 -3.75 -21.82 -1.67
CA GLN A 245 -3.86 -22.88 -0.67
C GLN A 245 -3.76 -24.27 -1.32
N ALA A 246 -4.37 -24.41 -2.49
CA ALA A 246 -4.24 -25.67 -3.23
C ALA A 246 -2.77 -25.95 -3.58
N ALA A 247 -2.04 -24.91 -4.01
CA ALA A 247 -0.63 -25.07 -4.32
C ALA A 247 0.18 -25.48 -3.07
N LEU A 248 -0.17 -24.90 -1.92
CA LEU A 248 0.49 -25.26 -0.67
C LEU A 248 0.27 -26.76 -0.37
N PHE A 249 -0.96 -27.23 -0.55
CA PHE A 249 -1.29 -28.64 -0.32
C PHE A 249 -0.64 -29.54 -1.39
N GLY A 250 -0.66 -29.12 -2.64
CA GLY A 250 -0.04 -29.88 -3.73
C GLY A 250 1.46 -30.01 -3.59
N GLN A 251 2.09 -29.07 -2.91
CA GLN A 251 3.51 -29.12 -2.57
C GLN A 251 3.77 -29.96 -1.30
N MET A 252 2.71 -30.51 -0.72
CA MET A 252 2.81 -31.30 0.54
C MET A 252 3.42 -30.48 1.67
N CYS A 253 3.07 -29.22 1.75
CA CYS A 253 3.47 -28.35 2.86
C CYS A 253 2.48 -28.54 4.02
N VAL A 254 2.45 -29.74 4.58
CA VAL A 254 1.44 -30.13 5.57
C VAL A 254 1.92 -30.01 7.01
N GLU A 255 3.21 -29.73 7.21
CA GLU A 255 3.75 -29.52 8.55
C GLU A 255 3.90 -28.03 8.85
N PRO A 256 3.67 -27.60 10.10
CA PRO A 256 3.90 -26.21 10.44
C PRO A 256 5.34 -25.78 10.11
N GLY A 257 5.49 -24.61 9.53
CA GLY A 257 6.77 -24.08 9.08
C GLY A 257 7.13 -24.42 7.65
N SER A 258 6.36 -25.29 6.98
CA SER A 258 6.56 -25.58 5.56
C SER A 258 6.13 -24.39 4.73
N VAL A 259 6.95 -24.01 3.75
CA VAL A 259 6.69 -22.83 2.93
C VAL A 259 6.75 -23.18 1.45
N LYS A 260 5.79 -22.64 0.69
CA LYS A 260 5.88 -22.68 -0.77
C LYS A 260 5.98 -21.27 -1.31
N ASN A 261 6.64 -21.10 -2.46
CA ASN A 261 6.65 -19.86 -3.21
C ASN A 261 6.32 -20.18 -4.67
N THR A 262 5.27 -19.54 -5.17
CA THR A 262 4.90 -19.62 -6.57
C THR A 262 5.50 -18.39 -7.27
N TYR A 263 6.50 -18.62 -8.14
CA TYR A 263 7.21 -17.56 -8.87
C TYR A 263 6.51 -17.36 -10.21
N GLY A 264 5.48 -16.52 -10.20
CA GLY A 264 4.77 -16.15 -11.43
C GLY A 264 5.09 -14.72 -11.82
N THR A 265 4.14 -14.01 -12.40
CA THR A 265 4.26 -12.58 -12.69
C THR A 265 4.66 -11.83 -11.42
N GLY A 266 3.94 -12.06 -10.34
CA GLY A 266 4.40 -11.77 -8.98
C GLY A 266 4.72 -13.09 -8.30
N CYS A 267 4.97 -13.03 -6.99
CA CYS A 267 5.22 -14.25 -6.22
C CYS A 267 4.25 -14.33 -5.07
N PHE A 268 3.80 -15.55 -4.77
CA PHE A 268 2.91 -15.79 -3.63
C PHE A 268 3.53 -16.82 -2.72
N LEU A 269 3.84 -16.35 -1.49
CA LEU A 269 4.45 -17.21 -0.47
C LEU A 269 3.41 -17.53 0.59
N LEU A 270 3.28 -18.81 0.91
CA LEU A 270 2.44 -19.26 2.01
C LEU A 270 3.23 -20.17 2.92
N MET A 271 3.15 -19.92 4.23
CA MET A 271 3.73 -20.79 5.25
C MET A 271 2.59 -21.45 6.01
N ASN A 272 2.61 -22.78 6.09
CA ASN A 272 1.69 -23.50 6.98
C ASN A 272 2.05 -23.11 8.41
N SER A 273 1.13 -22.48 9.11
CA SER A 273 1.39 -22.00 10.46
C SER A 273 0.79 -22.89 11.53
N GLY A 274 0.21 -24.05 11.15
CA GLY A 274 -0.31 -25.02 12.09
C GLY A 274 -1.79 -24.87 12.34
N GLU A 275 -2.24 -25.43 13.44
CA GLU A 275 -3.68 -25.56 13.73
C GLU A 275 -4.26 -24.34 14.45
N LYS A 276 -3.46 -23.35 14.76
CA LYS A 276 -3.93 -22.10 15.39
C LYS A 276 -3.52 -20.92 14.50
N PRO A 277 -4.39 -19.91 14.38
CA PRO A 277 -4.02 -18.75 13.58
C PRO A 277 -2.93 -17.94 14.27
N ILE A 278 -1.97 -17.45 13.51
CA ILE A 278 -0.92 -16.58 14.00
C ILE A 278 -1.26 -15.15 13.57
N ALA A 279 -1.37 -14.23 14.53
CA ALA A 279 -1.56 -12.82 14.21
C ALA A 279 -0.21 -12.24 13.80
N SER A 280 -0.12 -11.77 12.57
CA SER A 280 1.14 -11.25 12.05
C SER A 280 1.47 -9.90 12.67
N LYS A 281 2.72 -9.75 13.11
CA LYS A 281 3.28 -8.46 13.54
C LYS A 281 4.20 -7.87 12.48
N ASN A 282 4.28 -8.52 11.32
CA ASN A 282 5.18 -8.15 10.25
C ASN A 282 4.43 -7.89 8.94
N ASN A 283 3.16 -7.50 9.04
CA ASN A 283 2.33 -7.06 7.92
C ASN A 283 2.01 -8.16 6.90
N LEU A 284 1.97 -9.42 7.35
CA LEU A 284 1.52 -10.52 6.52
C LEU A 284 0.03 -10.76 6.76
N LEU A 285 -0.59 -11.50 5.84
CA LEU A 285 -1.99 -11.92 5.99
C LEU A 285 -2.05 -13.27 6.70
N THR A 286 -3.10 -13.48 7.51
CA THR A 286 -3.41 -14.77 8.07
C THR A 286 -4.64 -15.29 7.34
N THR A 287 -4.55 -16.53 6.85
CA THR A 287 -5.62 -17.13 6.07
C THR A 287 -5.78 -18.58 6.51
N ILE A 288 -6.87 -19.22 6.12
CA ILE A 288 -7.05 -20.65 6.35
C ILE A 288 -6.45 -21.38 5.16
N ALA A 289 -5.54 -22.31 5.42
CA ALA A 289 -4.94 -23.11 4.37
C ALA A 289 -5.93 -24.18 3.88
N TRP A 290 -6.47 -24.96 4.78
CA TRP A 290 -7.51 -25.96 4.47
C TRP A 290 -8.14 -26.46 5.77
N LYS A 291 -9.28 -27.13 5.60
CA LYS A 291 -9.91 -27.90 6.69
C LYS A 291 -10.17 -29.29 6.14
N ILE A 292 -9.63 -30.31 6.79
CA ILE A 292 -9.84 -31.72 6.44
C ILE A 292 -10.39 -32.41 7.67
N GLY A 293 -11.62 -32.89 7.57
CA GLY A 293 -12.32 -33.40 8.74
C GLY A 293 -12.50 -32.27 9.75
N ASP A 294 -12.05 -32.48 10.97
CA ASP A 294 -12.13 -31.49 12.04
C ASP A 294 -10.84 -30.67 12.17
N LYS A 295 -9.80 -31.02 11.41
CA LYS A 295 -8.51 -30.36 11.51
C LYS A 295 -8.44 -29.16 10.57
N VAL A 296 -8.10 -27.99 11.13
CA VAL A 296 -7.90 -26.76 10.37
C VAL A 296 -6.42 -26.44 10.39
N ASN A 297 -5.87 -26.14 9.21
CA ASN A 297 -4.52 -25.58 9.11
C ASN A 297 -4.64 -24.15 8.64
N TYR A 298 -3.85 -23.27 9.27
CA TYR A 298 -3.77 -21.85 8.91
C TYR A 298 -2.49 -21.60 8.14
N ALA A 299 -2.43 -20.45 7.49
CA ALA A 299 -1.24 -20.04 6.75
C ALA A 299 -0.99 -18.56 6.94
N LEU A 300 0.30 -18.21 6.97
CA LEU A 300 0.73 -16.84 6.79
C LEU A 300 0.99 -16.64 5.29
N GLU A 301 0.54 -15.51 4.76
CA GLU A 301 0.67 -15.23 3.34
C GLU A 301 1.36 -13.89 3.12
N GLY A 302 2.38 -13.89 2.23
CA GLY A 302 2.99 -12.69 1.74
C GLY A 302 3.06 -12.73 0.23
N SER A 303 2.83 -11.58 -0.41
CA SER A 303 2.91 -11.50 -1.87
C SER A 303 3.97 -10.52 -2.29
N ILE A 304 4.51 -10.75 -3.47
CA ILE A 304 5.49 -9.90 -4.14
C ILE A 304 4.84 -9.49 -5.46
N PHE A 305 4.69 -8.19 -5.67
CA PHE A 305 3.99 -7.71 -6.86
C PHE A 305 4.77 -7.99 -8.14
N VAL A 306 6.10 -7.93 -8.10
CA VAL A 306 6.92 -8.02 -9.28
C VAL A 306 7.92 -9.15 -9.11
N GLY A 307 7.59 -10.30 -9.70
CA GLY A 307 8.45 -11.46 -9.79
C GLY A 307 8.95 -11.60 -11.22
N GLY A 308 8.40 -12.56 -11.95
CA GLY A 308 8.76 -12.75 -13.35
C GLY A 308 8.48 -11.55 -14.25
N SER A 309 7.62 -10.62 -13.80
CA SER A 309 7.36 -9.43 -14.59
C SER A 309 8.58 -8.52 -14.75
N VAL A 310 9.58 -8.61 -13.86
CA VAL A 310 10.81 -7.86 -14.09
C VAL A 310 11.56 -8.42 -15.30
N VAL A 311 11.50 -9.74 -15.51
CA VAL A 311 12.11 -10.35 -16.68
C VAL A 311 11.38 -9.88 -17.95
N GLN A 312 10.06 -9.80 -17.89
CA GLN A 312 9.29 -9.26 -19.01
C GLN A 312 9.70 -7.81 -19.30
N TRP A 313 9.97 -7.05 -18.26
CA TRP A 313 10.40 -5.66 -18.41
C TRP A 313 11.80 -5.58 -19.05
N LEU A 314 12.71 -6.50 -18.71
CA LEU A 314 14.00 -6.55 -19.37
C LEU A 314 13.85 -6.79 -20.87
N ARG A 315 12.84 -7.60 -21.26
CA ARG A 315 12.54 -7.87 -22.66
C ARG A 315 11.86 -6.67 -23.32
N ASP A 316 10.77 -6.19 -22.74
CA ASP A 316 9.88 -5.23 -23.40
C ASP A 316 10.27 -3.78 -23.15
N GLY A 317 10.77 -3.48 -21.96
CA GLY A 317 11.14 -2.12 -21.57
C GLY A 317 12.57 -1.76 -21.92
N LEU A 318 13.52 -2.63 -21.59
CA LEU A 318 14.94 -2.38 -21.88
C LEU A 318 15.41 -3.00 -23.19
N GLY A 319 14.77 -4.08 -23.62
CA GLY A 319 15.16 -4.77 -24.86
C GLY A 319 16.50 -5.49 -24.80
N ILE A 320 16.93 -5.90 -23.60
CA ILE A 320 18.23 -6.57 -23.47
C ILE A 320 18.12 -8.09 -23.61
N ILE A 321 16.91 -8.62 -23.69
CA ILE A 321 16.65 -10.02 -24.04
C ILE A 321 15.49 -10.03 -25.06
N ARG A 322 15.43 -11.09 -25.85
CA ARG A 322 14.36 -11.26 -26.87
C ARG A 322 13.19 -12.07 -26.33
N SER A 323 13.49 -12.99 -25.41
CA SER A 323 12.49 -13.82 -24.77
C SER A 323 12.87 -14.00 -23.31
N SER A 324 11.87 -14.31 -22.48
CA SER A 324 12.10 -14.51 -21.04
C SER A 324 13.08 -15.65 -20.79
N SER A 325 13.12 -16.66 -21.66
CA SER A 325 13.99 -17.80 -21.47
C SER A 325 15.47 -17.46 -21.63
N GLU A 326 15.79 -16.34 -22.27
CA GLU A 326 17.18 -15.92 -22.46
C GLU A 326 17.81 -15.32 -21.21
N VAL A 327 17.00 -14.95 -20.21
CA VAL A 327 17.53 -14.20 -19.07
C VAL A 327 18.53 -15.01 -18.27
N GLU A 328 18.28 -16.30 -18.12
CA GLU A 328 19.18 -17.16 -17.33
C GLU A 328 20.58 -17.23 -17.95
N ALA A 329 20.66 -17.50 -19.25
CA ALA A 329 21.94 -17.59 -19.93
C ALA A 329 22.70 -16.26 -19.91
N LEU A 330 21.97 -15.15 -20.10
CA LEU A 330 22.60 -13.83 -20.05
C LEU A 330 23.14 -13.53 -18.65
N ALA A 331 22.34 -13.78 -17.62
CA ALA A 331 22.77 -13.54 -16.24
C ALA A 331 23.94 -14.45 -15.85
N ALA A 332 23.96 -15.69 -16.33
CA ALA A 332 25.02 -16.64 -16.02
C ALA A 332 26.33 -16.32 -16.72
N SER A 333 26.33 -15.45 -17.75
CA SER A 333 27.53 -15.10 -18.48
C SER A 333 28.47 -14.21 -17.67
N VAL A 334 28.06 -13.72 -16.51
CA VAL A 334 28.93 -12.96 -15.60
C VAL A 334 28.98 -13.68 -14.25
N PRO A 335 30.10 -13.58 -13.52
CA PRO A 335 30.24 -14.33 -12.26
C PRO A 335 29.41 -13.74 -11.10
N ASP A 336 29.05 -12.46 -11.19
CA ASP A 336 28.25 -11.78 -10.15
C ASP A 336 27.60 -10.54 -10.78
N THR A 337 26.96 -9.72 -9.97
CA THR A 337 26.29 -8.52 -10.49
C THR A 337 27.22 -7.34 -10.72
N GLY A 338 28.50 -7.50 -10.43
CA GLY A 338 29.44 -6.39 -10.54
C GLY A 338 29.12 -5.22 -9.63
N GLY A 339 28.49 -5.50 -8.51
CA GLY A 339 28.09 -4.46 -7.55
C GLY A 339 26.74 -3.83 -7.85
N VAL A 340 26.04 -4.29 -8.89
CA VAL A 340 24.73 -3.74 -9.26
C VAL A 340 23.64 -4.39 -8.40
N TYR A 341 22.73 -3.58 -7.90
CA TYR A 341 21.52 -4.04 -7.20
C TYR A 341 20.30 -3.50 -7.90
N PHE A 342 19.31 -4.35 -8.08
CA PHE A 342 18.06 -4.00 -8.74
C PHE A 342 16.92 -4.29 -7.78
N VAL A 343 16.18 -3.24 -7.40
CA VAL A 343 14.93 -3.38 -6.64
C VAL A 343 13.79 -3.31 -7.65
N PRO A 344 13.10 -4.45 -7.92
CA PRO A 344 12.11 -4.47 -8.99
C PRO A 344 10.73 -4.04 -8.51
N ALA A 345 10.63 -2.86 -7.90
CA ALA A 345 9.36 -2.34 -7.39
C ALA A 345 8.61 -1.57 -8.46
N LEU A 346 8.39 -2.21 -9.62
CA LEU A 346 7.81 -1.53 -10.78
C LEU A 346 6.39 -1.01 -10.49
N THR A 347 5.67 -1.70 -9.62
CA THR A 347 4.29 -1.33 -9.24
C THR A 347 4.16 -1.19 -7.71
N GLY A 348 5.24 -0.84 -7.05
CA GLY A 348 5.27 -0.73 -5.60
C GLY A 348 5.84 -1.97 -4.93
N LEU A 349 5.93 -1.92 -3.60
CA LEU A 349 6.36 -3.05 -2.78
C LEU A 349 5.19 -3.56 -1.96
N ALA A 350 4.98 -4.87 -2.00
CA ALA A 350 3.94 -5.51 -1.19
C ALA A 350 4.52 -5.87 0.18
N ALA A 351 4.07 -6.98 0.77
CA ALA A 351 4.51 -7.41 2.08
C ALA A 351 6.04 -7.56 2.13
N PRO A 352 6.69 -7.27 3.22
CA PRO A 352 6.13 -6.68 4.45
C PRO A 352 6.12 -5.16 4.45
N HIS A 353 6.49 -4.54 3.36
CA HIS A 353 6.73 -3.09 3.27
C HIS A 353 5.47 -2.29 2.99
N TRP A 354 4.57 -2.79 2.13
CA TRP A 354 3.31 -2.15 1.75
C TRP A 354 3.51 -0.69 1.33
N ASP A 355 4.49 -0.46 0.44
CA ASP A 355 4.78 0.87 -0.10
C ASP A 355 4.32 0.93 -1.56
N GLN A 356 3.12 1.46 -1.77
CA GLN A 356 2.55 1.56 -3.12
C GLN A 356 3.24 2.63 -3.97
N TYR A 357 4.00 3.51 -3.34
CA TYR A 357 4.70 4.59 -4.04
C TYR A 357 6.14 4.23 -4.42
N ALA A 358 6.66 3.14 -3.89
CA ALA A 358 7.99 2.68 -4.27
C ALA A 358 8.02 2.40 -5.77
N ARG A 359 9.16 2.67 -6.39
CA ARG A 359 9.36 2.36 -7.80
C ARG A 359 10.69 1.64 -7.95
N GLY A 360 10.85 0.97 -9.08
CA GLY A 360 12.07 0.23 -9.35
C GLY A 360 13.31 1.11 -9.29
N ALA A 361 14.41 0.52 -8.84
CA ALA A 361 15.67 1.23 -8.72
C ALA A 361 16.82 0.31 -9.07
N ILE A 362 17.78 0.83 -9.81
CA ILE A 362 19.04 0.12 -10.12
C ILE A 362 20.17 0.99 -9.56
N SER A 363 21.01 0.40 -8.74
CA SER A 363 22.13 1.12 -8.12
C SER A 363 23.43 0.34 -8.31
N GLY A 364 24.55 1.02 -8.10
CA GLY A 364 25.86 0.39 -8.23
C GLY A 364 26.39 0.29 -9.66
N ILE A 365 25.78 0.99 -10.60
CA ILE A 365 26.22 0.99 -11.99
C ILE A 365 27.58 1.68 -12.10
N SER A 366 28.50 1.06 -12.82
CA SER A 366 29.80 1.62 -13.10
C SER A 366 30.09 1.54 -14.62
N ARG A 367 31.22 2.03 -15.04
CA ARG A 367 31.55 2.01 -16.46
C ARG A 367 31.59 0.58 -17.02
N GLY A 368 31.94 -0.40 -16.18
CA GLY A 368 32.03 -1.80 -16.61
C GLY A 368 30.73 -2.58 -16.56
N THR A 369 29.64 -1.96 -16.15
CA THR A 369 28.35 -2.64 -16.04
C THR A 369 27.79 -2.96 -17.43
N THR A 370 27.35 -4.21 -17.63
CA THR A 370 26.81 -4.67 -18.90
C THR A 370 25.35 -5.12 -18.72
N ALA A 371 24.69 -5.42 -19.82
CA ALA A 371 23.34 -5.97 -19.79
C ALA A 371 23.27 -7.24 -18.93
N ALA A 372 24.31 -8.06 -18.97
CA ALA A 372 24.35 -9.29 -18.17
C ALA A 372 24.32 -8.99 -16.68
N HIS A 373 25.03 -7.95 -16.24
CA HIS A 373 25.01 -7.55 -14.83
C HIS A 373 23.62 -7.09 -14.40
N ILE A 374 22.94 -6.35 -15.27
CA ILE A 374 21.59 -5.87 -14.97
C ILE A 374 20.60 -7.05 -14.91
N ALA A 375 20.72 -7.98 -15.87
CA ALA A 375 19.85 -9.17 -15.87
C ALA A 375 20.06 -10.01 -14.60
N ARG A 376 21.33 -10.20 -14.20
CA ARG A 376 21.60 -10.95 -12.98
C ARG A 376 21.08 -10.24 -11.76
N ALA A 377 21.26 -8.91 -11.69
CA ALA A 377 20.76 -8.13 -10.57
C ALA A 377 19.22 -8.18 -10.48
N ALA A 378 18.53 -8.24 -11.63
CA ALA A 378 17.08 -8.37 -11.65
C ALA A 378 16.63 -9.70 -11.04
N LEU A 379 17.29 -10.79 -11.40
CA LEU A 379 16.98 -12.10 -10.82
C LEU A 379 17.26 -12.10 -9.32
N GLU A 380 18.40 -11.55 -8.91
CA GLU A 380 18.72 -11.47 -7.49
C GLU A 380 17.71 -10.60 -6.74
N GLY A 381 17.17 -9.57 -7.39
CA GLY A 381 16.13 -8.72 -6.78
C GLY A 381 14.86 -9.48 -6.45
N ILE A 382 14.49 -10.43 -7.30
CA ILE A 382 13.34 -11.31 -6.99
C ILE A 382 13.65 -12.10 -5.71
N ALA A 383 14.86 -12.66 -5.64
CA ALA A 383 15.25 -13.49 -4.49
C ALA A 383 15.33 -12.68 -3.20
N TYR A 384 15.78 -11.42 -3.27
CA TYR A 384 15.84 -10.56 -2.08
C TYR A 384 14.45 -10.26 -1.52
N GLN A 385 13.47 -10.06 -2.40
CA GLN A 385 12.09 -9.84 -1.93
C GLN A 385 11.57 -11.09 -1.23
N THR A 386 11.88 -12.26 -1.76
CA THR A 386 11.50 -13.53 -1.11
C THR A 386 12.14 -13.64 0.27
N LEU A 387 13.41 -13.25 0.39
CA LEU A 387 14.10 -13.26 1.68
C LEU A 387 13.37 -12.39 2.70
N ASP A 388 12.91 -11.21 2.29
CA ASP A 388 12.19 -10.31 3.20
C ASP A 388 10.91 -10.96 3.73
N ILE A 389 10.15 -11.61 2.85
CA ILE A 389 8.89 -12.24 3.26
C ILE A 389 9.14 -13.48 4.12
N VAL A 390 10.10 -14.32 3.74
CA VAL A 390 10.43 -15.50 4.54
C VAL A 390 10.91 -15.07 5.93
N GLY A 391 11.72 -14.01 5.99
CA GLY A 391 12.15 -13.47 7.28
C GLY A 391 10.97 -13.03 8.14
N ALA A 392 10.00 -12.34 7.55
CA ALA A 392 8.80 -11.92 8.26
C ALA A 392 8.00 -13.13 8.75
N MET A 393 7.88 -14.17 7.92
CA MET A 393 7.16 -15.39 8.30
C MET A 393 7.83 -16.08 9.48
N GLN A 394 9.15 -16.19 9.45
CA GLN A 394 9.90 -16.83 10.53
C GLN A 394 9.76 -16.06 11.82
N ARG A 395 9.80 -14.74 11.76
CA ARG A 395 9.63 -13.91 12.96
C ARG A 395 8.23 -14.06 13.54
N ASP A 396 7.20 -14.06 12.69
CA ASP A 396 5.82 -14.19 13.16
C ASP A 396 5.54 -15.59 13.74
N ALA A 397 6.04 -16.62 13.07
CA ALA A 397 5.75 -18.01 13.46
C ALA A 397 6.68 -18.53 14.55
N GLY A 398 7.83 -17.88 14.75
CA GLY A 398 8.82 -18.34 15.73
C GLY A 398 9.49 -19.65 15.34
N VAL A 399 9.56 -19.95 14.04
CA VAL A 399 10.17 -21.17 13.53
C VAL A 399 11.18 -20.82 12.43
N SER A 400 12.16 -21.70 12.24
CA SER A 400 13.13 -21.56 11.16
C SER A 400 12.67 -22.34 9.94
N LEU A 401 12.90 -21.77 8.76
CA LEU A 401 12.59 -22.44 7.51
C LEU A 401 13.51 -23.64 7.31
N VAL A 402 12.93 -24.81 7.07
CA VAL A 402 13.69 -26.02 6.80
C VAL A 402 13.94 -26.18 5.30
N GLU A 403 12.92 -25.90 4.51
CA GLU A 403 13.02 -25.98 3.06
C GLU A 403 11.98 -25.07 2.43
N LEU A 404 12.26 -24.62 1.21
CA LEU A 404 11.33 -23.81 0.42
C LEU A 404 10.92 -24.63 -0.80
N LYS A 405 9.65 -24.89 -0.95
CA LYS A 405 9.14 -25.59 -2.13
C LYS A 405 8.68 -24.54 -3.14
N VAL A 406 9.08 -24.70 -4.40
CA VAL A 406 8.87 -23.69 -5.41
C VAL A 406 8.14 -24.24 -6.62
N ASP A 407 7.37 -23.36 -7.26
CA ASP A 407 6.71 -23.65 -8.53
C ASP A 407 6.53 -22.34 -9.28
N GLY A 408 5.82 -22.40 -10.40
CA GLY A 408 5.62 -21.23 -11.26
C GLY A 408 6.68 -21.13 -12.33
N GLY A 409 6.46 -20.26 -13.31
CA GLY A 409 7.30 -20.17 -14.49
C GLY A 409 8.74 -19.83 -14.21
N ALA A 410 8.98 -18.87 -13.31
CA ALA A 410 10.35 -18.44 -13.01
C ALA A 410 11.11 -19.45 -12.15
N ALA A 411 10.41 -20.42 -11.54
CA ALA A 411 11.07 -21.49 -10.79
C ALA A 411 11.88 -22.41 -11.70
N ARG A 412 11.67 -22.35 -13.01
CA ARG A 412 12.47 -23.12 -13.97
C ARG A 412 13.90 -22.59 -14.11
N ASN A 413 14.13 -21.35 -13.69
CA ASN A 413 15.43 -20.70 -13.78
C ASN A 413 16.36 -21.24 -12.69
N ASP A 414 17.32 -22.06 -13.08
CA ASP A 414 18.22 -22.73 -12.12
C ASP A 414 19.13 -21.73 -11.41
N LEU A 415 19.57 -20.67 -12.12
CA LEU A 415 20.41 -19.64 -11.51
C LEU A 415 19.66 -18.93 -10.39
N LEU A 416 18.41 -18.56 -10.65
CA LEU A 416 17.58 -17.90 -9.64
C LEU A 416 17.33 -18.82 -8.46
N MET A 417 17.00 -20.08 -8.71
CA MET A 417 16.70 -21.03 -7.63
C MET A 417 17.94 -21.32 -6.78
N GLN A 418 19.11 -21.45 -7.41
CA GLN A 418 20.33 -21.65 -6.64
C GLN A 418 20.66 -20.41 -5.80
N PHE A 419 20.53 -19.23 -6.37
CA PHE A 419 20.76 -17.99 -5.62
C PHE A 419 19.79 -17.89 -4.45
N GLN A 420 18.53 -18.26 -4.67
CA GLN A 420 17.52 -18.24 -3.61
C GLN A 420 17.91 -19.19 -2.47
N ALA A 421 18.37 -20.39 -2.81
CA ALA A 421 18.82 -21.37 -1.82
C ALA A 421 20.01 -20.83 -1.03
N ASP A 422 20.97 -20.23 -1.72
CA ASP A 422 22.14 -19.65 -1.09
C ASP A 422 21.76 -18.51 -0.16
N LEU A 423 20.88 -17.64 -0.62
CA LEU A 423 20.48 -16.44 0.13
C LEU A 423 19.71 -16.79 1.39
N LEU A 424 18.81 -17.79 1.30
CA LEU A 424 18.04 -18.25 2.45
C LEU A 424 18.79 -19.22 3.34
N ALA A 425 19.95 -19.72 2.88
CA ALA A 425 20.71 -20.79 3.54
C ALA A 425 19.83 -22.02 3.81
N THR A 426 19.04 -22.37 2.81
CA THR A 426 18.01 -23.39 2.97
C THR A 426 17.81 -24.14 1.66
N LYS A 427 17.35 -25.39 1.73
CA LYS A 427 17.03 -26.15 0.53
C LYS A 427 15.86 -25.52 -0.22
N VAL A 428 16.01 -25.40 -1.54
CA VAL A 428 14.92 -25.03 -2.44
C VAL A 428 14.59 -26.30 -3.26
N ILE A 429 13.32 -26.71 -3.21
CA ILE A 429 12.87 -27.94 -3.83
C ILE A 429 11.82 -27.64 -4.89
N ARG A 430 12.12 -28.07 -6.12
CA ARG A 430 11.22 -27.93 -7.25
C ARG A 430 10.58 -29.29 -7.52
N PRO A 431 9.24 -29.39 -7.57
CA PRO A 431 8.59 -30.70 -7.73
C PRO A 431 8.70 -31.19 -9.18
N ARG A 432 8.51 -32.46 -9.36
CA ARG A 432 8.47 -33.06 -10.70
C ARG A 432 7.21 -32.62 -11.44
N VAL A 433 6.05 -32.65 -10.78
CA VAL A 433 4.81 -32.17 -11.35
C VAL A 433 4.68 -30.69 -11.02
N THR A 434 4.74 -29.86 -12.04
CA THR A 434 4.75 -28.40 -11.85
C THR A 434 3.35 -27.81 -11.68
N GLU A 435 2.30 -28.59 -11.96
CA GLU A 435 0.90 -28.14 -11.81
C GLU A 435 0.43 -28.38 -10.38
N THR A 436 1.12 -27.79 -9.41
CA THR A 436 0.89 -28.03 -8.00
C THR A 436 -0.47 -27.54 -7.52
N THR A 437 -0.99 -26.47 -8.12
CA THR A 437 -2.30 -25.95 -7.77
C THR A 437 -3.39 -26.97 -8.10
N ALA A 438 -3.39 -27.48 -9.33
CA ALA A 438 -4.35 -28.50 -9.74
C ALA A 438 -4.16 -29.79 -8.95
N LEU A 439 -2.90 -30.15 -8.69
CA LEU A 439 -2.58 -31.36 -7.94
C LEU A 439 -3.11 -31.27 -6.50
N GLY A 440 -3.02 -30.09 -5.89
CA GLY A 440 -3.56 -29.89 -4.54
C GLY A 440 -5.06 -30.14 -4.47
N ALA A 441 -5.81 -29.61 -5.46
CA ALA A 441 -7.24 -29.86 -5.54
C ALA A 441 -7.53 -31.34 -5.75
N ALA A 442 -6.72 -31.98 -6.60
CA ALA A 442 -6.87 -33.43 -6.84
C ALA A 442 -6.63 -34.23 -5.57
N TYR A 443 -5.61 -33.89 -4.80
CA TYR A 443 -5.32 -34.59 -3.54
C TYR A 443 -6.48 -34.43 -2.56
N LEU A 444 -7.04 -33.24 -2.42
CA LEU A 444 -8.16 -33.01 -1.52
C LEU A 444 -9.37 -33.86 -1.91
N ALA A 445 -9.67 -33.87 -3.21
CA ALA A 445 -10.80 -34.68 -3.71
C ALA A 445 -10.53 -36.17 -3.53
N GLY A 446 -9.32 -36.58 -3.87
CA GLY A 446 -8.95 -38.00 -3.76
C GLY A 446 -9.01 -38.52 -2.35
N LEU A 447 -8.63 -37.73 -1.37
CA LEU A 447 -8.75 -38.08 0.04
C LEU A 447 -10.20 -38.27 0.44
N ALA A 448 -11.09 -37.40 -0.02
CA ALA A 448 -12.50 -37.43 0.35
C ALA A 448 -13.20 -38.70 -0.19
N VAL A 449 -12.80 -39.16 -1.37
CA VAL A 449 -13.45 -40.30 -2.02
C VAL A 449 -12.68 -41.63 -1.80
N GLY A 450 -11.61 -41.58 -1.02
CA GLY A 450 -10.82 -42.78 -0.74
C GLY A 450 -9.89 -43.22 -1.84
N TYR A 451 -9.65 -42.39 -2.82
CA TYR A 451 -8.72 -42.65 -3.93
C TYR A 451 -7.29 -42.81 -3.39
N TRP A 452 -6.94 -41.95 -2.44
CA TRP A 452 -5.75 -42.11 -1.61
C TRP A 452 -6.23 -42.25 -0.17
N GLU A 453 -5.58 -43.17 0.57
CA GLU A 453 -6.01 -43.47 1.93
C GLU A 453 -5.69 -42.39 2.94
N SER A 454 -4.57 -41.70 2.74
CA SER A 454 -4.10 -40.75 3.73
C SER A 454 -3.14 -39.75 3.09
N VAL A 455 -2.90 -38.64 3.81
CA VAL A 455 -1.87 -37.68 3.45
C VAL A 455 -0.50 -38.35 3.43
N GLY A 456 -0.26 -39.32 4.33
CA GLY A 456 1.00 -40.06 4.35
C GLY A 456 1.26 -40.79 3.05
N GLU A 457 0.22 -41.41 2.47
CA GLU A 457 0.35 -42.09 1.17
C GLU A 457 0.72 -41.10 0.07
N ILE A 458 0.09 -39.94 0.06
CA ILE A 458 0.37 -38.90 -0.93
C ILE A 458 1.80 -38.40 -0.77
N ARG A 459 2.24 -38.21 0.47
CA ARG A 459 3.60 -37.72 0.74
C ARG A 459 4.66 -38.67 0.18
N LYS A 460 4.42 -39.95 0.29
CA LYS A 460 5.38 -40.97 -0.21
C LYS A 460 5.54 -40.89 -1.72
N GLN A 461 4.49 -40.53 -2.43
CA GLN A 461 4.59 -40.47 -3.91
C GLN A 461 4.98 -39.10 -4.44
N TRP A 462 4.94 -38.02 -3.63
CA TRP A 462 5.37 -36.71 -4.05
C TRP A 462 6.85 -36.71 -4.39
N GLN A 463 7.24 -36.23 -5.57
CA GLN A 463 8.62 -36.31 -6.09
C GLN A 463 9.18 -34.93 -6.41
N ALA A 464 10.45 -34.80 -5.98
CA ALA A 464 11.19 -33.61 -6.36
C ALA A 464 11.87 -33.84 -7.73
N UNK A 465 11.90 -32.83 -8.35
CA UNK A 465 12.57 -32.86 -9.64
C UNK A 465 13.97 -32.38 -9.51
N UNK A 466 14.11 -31.42 -8.60
CA UNK A 466 15.41 -30.93 -8.38
C UNK A 466 15.41 -30.36 -7.03
N UNK A 467 16.49 -30.34 -6.56
CA UNK A 467 16.68 -29.70 -5.29
C UNK A 467 17.86 -28.80 -5.44
N UNK A 468 17.78 -27.72 -5.26
CA UNK A 468 18.83 -26.77 -5.18
C UNK A 468 19.08 -26.64 -3.74
N UNK A 469 20.06 -27.06 -3.37
CA UNK A 469 20.54 -27.09 -2.01
C UNK A 469 21.43 -25.94 -1.79
N UNK A 470 21.48 -25.64 -0.72
CA UNK A 470 22.32 -24.57 -0.37
C UNK A 470 23.72 -25.08 -0.50
N UNK A 471 24.18 -24.54 -1.07
CA UNK A 471 25.52 -24.84 -1.39
C UNK A 471 26.35 -24.21 -0.35
N UNK A 472 27.16 -24.72 -0.17
CA UNK A 472 28.11 -24.29 0.80
C UNK A 472 28.79 -23.05 0.40
N UNK A 473 28.74 -22.96 -0.67
CA UNK A 473 29.26 -21.76 -1.23
C UNK A 473 28.31 -20.64 -1.10
N UNK A 474 27.56 -21.10 -1.04
CA UNK A 474 26.57 -20.16 -0.83
C UNK A 474 26.48 -19.64 0.56
N ALA A 475 26.78 -20.29 1.38
CA ALA A 475 26.86 -19.79 2.72
C ALA A 475 27.77 -18.58 2.83
N ARG A 476 28.77 -18.54 2.04
CA ARG A 476 29.67 -17.38 2.00
C ARG A 476 28.97 -16.14 1.41
N ARG A 477 28.12 -16.35 0.38
CA ARG A 477 27.38 -15.23 -0.22
C ARG A 477 26.30 -14.66 0.71
N SER A 478 25.64 -15.56 1.44
CA SER A 478 24.61 -15.13 2.40
C SER A 478 25.20 -14.42 3.62
N GLN A 479 26.51 -14.64 3.84
CA GLN A 479 27.22 -13.98 4.94
C GLN A 479 27.89 -12.67 4.51
N MET A 480 27.93 -12.38 3.21
CA MET A 480 28.43 -11.09 2.77
C MET A 480 27.44 -10.00 3.20
N PRO A 481 27.90 -9.04 3.97
CA PRO A 481 27.01 -7.94 4.32
C PRO A 481 26.60 -7.21 3.04
N SER A 482 25.34 -6.90 2.91
CA SER A 482 24.95 -5.91 1.91
C SER A 482 25.75 -4.65 2.21
N PRO A 483 26.03 -3.80 1.24
CA PRO A 483 26.81 -2.60 1.47
C PRO A 483 26.30 -1.71 2.60
N ALA A 484 25.13 -2.00 3.13
CA ALA A 484 24.55 -1.22 4.23
C ALA A 484 24.05 -2.11 5.37
N GLY A 485 24.43 -3.39 5.38
CA GLY A 485 23.95 -4.32 6.40
C GLY A 485 22.47 -4.67 6.27
N LYS A 486 21.89 -4.39 5.11
CA LYS A 486 20.47 -4.66 4.84
C LYS A 486 20.35 -5.18 3.42
N THR A 487 19.29 -5.90 3.14
CA THR A 487 19.00 -6.34 1.77
C THR A 487 18.84 -5.11 0.87
N PRO A 488 19.09 -5.24 -0.43
CA PRO A 488 18.84 -4.13 -1.35
C PRO A 488 17.43 -3.58 -1.26
N CYS A 489 16.44 -4.44 -1.03
CA CYS A 489 15.07 -3.99 -0.82
C CYS A 489 14.97 -3.15 0.46
N GLY A 490 15.59 -3.63 1.53
CA GLY A 490 15.65 -2.90 2.79
C GLY A 490 16.40 -1.58 2.65
N GLY A 491 17.42 -1.54 1.81
CA GLY A 491 18.18 -0.32 1.57
C GLY A 491 17.42 0.75 0.80
N VAL A 492 16.64 0.34 -0.19
CA VAL A 492 15.79 1.28 -0.93
C VAL A 492 14.57 1.67 -0.09
N CYS A 493 14.01 0.72 0.64
CA CYS A 493 12.98 1.04 1.63
C CYS A 493 13.56 1.96 2.69
N ALA A 494 14.82 1.74 3.12
CA ALA A 494 15.42 2.60 4.14
C ALA A 494 15.73 4.01 3.63
N ARG A 495 15.96 4.19 2.34
CA ARG A 495 16.11 5.54 1.79
C ARG A 495 14.76 6.24 1.64
N LYS A 496 13.69 5.46 1.46
CA LYS A 496 12.32 5.97 1.49
C LYS A 496 11.66 5.78 2.86
N THR A 497 12.24 4.92 3.71
CA THR A 497 11.77 4.75 5.08
C THR A 497 12.27 5.85 6.01
N THR A 498 12.91 6.87 5.47
CA THR A 498 12.78 8.16 6.14
C THR A 498 11.29 8.55 6.20
N LYS A 499 10.43 7.86 5.44
CA LYS A 499 8.97 7.97 5.63
C LYS A 499 8.43 6.96 6.64
N THR A 500 9.17 5.91 6.98
CA THR A 500 8.77 5.02 8.08
C THR A 500 9.24 5.55 9.44
N LYS A 501 10.21 6.46 9.42
CA LYS A 501 10.42 7.32 10.59
C LYS A 501 9.25 8.31 10.73
N ALA A 502 8.45 8.48 9.69
CA ALA A 502 7.23 9.28 9.74
C ALA A 502 6.04 8.48 10.28
N ASP A 503 6.16 7.15 10.28
CA ASP A 503 5.18 6.28 10.93
C ASP A 503 5.51 6.07 12.42
N MET A 504 6.71 6.41 12.84
CA MET A 504 6.97 6.73 14.23
C MET A 504 6.41 8.14 14.42
N GLU A 505 5.29 8.23 15.12
CA GLU A 505 4.70 9.50 15.49
C GLU A 505 5.81 10.44 15.91
N ILE A 506 6.06 11.46 15.09
CA ILE A 506 7.01 12.51 15.46
C ILE A 506 6.50 13.13 16.74
N SER A 507 7.33 13.14 17.78
CA SER A 507 6.90 13.64 19.07
C SER A 507 6.53 15.12 18.98
N LEU A 508 5.63 15.56 19.84
CA LEU A 508 5.25 16.96 19.87
C LEU A 508 6.47 17.84 20.14
N PHE A 509 7.40 17.36 20.98
CA PHE A 509 8.62 18.10 21.23
C PHE A 509 9.43 18.33 19.95
N THR A 510 9.59 17.29 19.14
CA THR A 510 10.31 17.42 17.85
C THR A 510 9.60 18.39 16.91
N LYS A 511 8.27 18.30 16.83
CA LYS A 511 7.49 19.22 16.02
C LYS A 511 7.71 20.67 16.47
N CYS A 512 7.65 20.90 17.78
CA CYS A 512 7.84 22.25 18.34
C CYS A 512 9.28 22.71 18.12
N LEU A 513 10.27 21.83 18.24
CA LEU A 513 11.66 22.18 17.97
C LEU A 513 11.82 22.69 16.53
N PHE A 514 11.20 22.02 15.57
CA PHE A 514 11.30 22.46 14.18
C PHE A 514 10.47 23.71 13.90
N GLU A 515 9.37 23.94 14.61
CA GLU A 515 8.68 25.22 14.54
C GLU A 515 9.57 26.35 15.06
N PHE A 516 10.30 26.09 16.14
CA PHE A 516 11.27 27.06 16.67
C PHE A 516 12.36 27.36 15.66
N ILE A 517 12.99 26.33 15.08
CA ILE A 517 14.10 26.51 14.13
C ILE A 517 13.58 27.21 12.87
N GLY A 518 12.45 26.77 12.34
CA GLY A 518 11.89 27.37 11.12
C GLY A 518 11.52 28.82 11.31
N THR A 519 10.92 29.17 12.45
CA THR A 519 10.54 30.55 12.72
C THR A 519 11.79 31.41 12.98
N LEU A 520 12.80 30.85 13.64
CA LEU A 520 14.07 31.57 13.83
C LEU A 520 14.68 31.94 12.47
N VAL A 521 14.72 30.97 11.53
CA VAL A 521 15.29 31.22 10.20
C VAL A 521 14.43 32.24 9.43
N LEU A 522 13.11 32.11 9.53
CA LEU A 522 12.19 33.05 8.88
C LEU A 522 12.45 34.49 9.34
N VAL A 523 12.52 34.70 10.65
CA VAL A 523 12.73 36.03 11.20
C VAL A 523 14.15 36.52 10.93
N LEU A 524 15.14 35.65 11.04
CA LEU A 524 16.53 36.01 10.75
C LEU A 524 16.67 36.55 9.32
N LEU A 525 16.10 35.86 8.33
CA LEU A 525 16.21 36.32 6.95
C LEU A 525 15.29 37.48 6.67
N GLY A 526 14.09 37.49 7.24
CA GLY A 526 13.13 38.56 7.01
C GLY A 526 13.54 39.88 7.67
N ASP A 527 13.83 39.85 8.95
CA ASP A 527 14.34 41.03 9.64
C ASP A 527 15.71 41.41 9.07
N GLY A 528 16.49 40.43 8.64
CA GLY A 528 17.80 40.70 8.02
C GLY A 528 17.71 41.48 6.75
N VAL A 529 16.72 41.20 5.86
CA VAL A 529 16.60 42.00 4.64
C VAL A 529 16.14 43.41 4.96
N VAL A 530 15.29 43.56 5.97
CA VAL A 530 14.90 44.94 6.37
C VAL A 530 16.12 45.68 6.90
N ALA A 531 16.93 45.04 7.76
CA ALA A 531 18.18 45.64 8.25
C ALA A 531 19.07 46.05 7.08
N SER A 532 19.24 45.16 6.10
CA SER A 532 20.07 45.43 4.93
C SER A 532 19.59 46.63 4.15
N THR A 533 18.27 46.83 4.05
CA THR A 533 17.72 47.90 3.21
C THR A 533 17.54 49.24 3.93
N VAL A 534 17.37 49.24 5.26
CA VAL A 534 17.04 50.50 5.97
C VAL A 534 18.18 51.01 6.86
N LEU A 535 19.14 50.17 7.26
CA LEU A 535 20.23 50.63 8.11
C LEU A 535 21.36 51.24 7.27
N LYS A 536 21.95 52.29 7.79
CA LYS A 536 22.99 53.05 7.08
C LYS A 536 24.24 52.21 6.87
N ARG A 537 24.92 52.48 5.76
CA ARG A 537 26.20 51.91 5.37
C ARG A 537 26.13 50.40 5.04
N SER A 538 24.93 49.84 5.01
CA SER A 538 24.73 48.49 4.50
C SER A 538 24.89 48.51 2.99
N LYS A 539 25.41 47.42 2.43
CA LYS A 539 25.53 47.29 0.98
C LYS A 539 24.17 47.25 0.27
N GLY A 540 23.13 46.82 0.99
CA GLY A 540 21.78 46.82 0.45
C GLY A 540 20.96 48.04 0.73
N PHE A 541 21.58 49.10 1.31
CA PHE A 541 20.85 50.29 1.74
C PHE A 541 20.02 50.87 0.59
N ASP A 542 18.77 51.26 0.91
CA ASP A 542 17.81 51.83 -0.01
C ASP A 542 17.40 50.90 -1.16
N GLY A 543 17.47 49.57 -0.93
CA GLY A 543 17.11 48.57 -1.92
C GLY A 543 15.63 48.49 -2.27
N GLY A 544 14.78 49.03 -1.41
CA GLY A 544 13.36 49.21 -1.73
C GLY A 544 12.45 48.11 -1.32
N TRP A 545 11.14 48.38 -1.49
CA TRP A 545 10.07 47.52 -1.02
C TRP A 545 10.04 46.15 -1.73
N ILE A 546 10.38 46.16 -3.03
CA ILE A 546 10.39 44.93 -3.82
C ILE A 546 11.40 43.94 -3.24
N VAL A 547 12.61 44.42 -2.90
CA VAL A 547 13.64 43.56 -2.32
C VAL A 547 13.14 42.96 -1.00
N ILE A 548 12.50 43.78 -0.16
CA ILE A 548 11.97 43.33 1.12
C ILE A 548 10.93 42.24 0.92
N THR A 549 9.97 42.46 0.03
CA THR A 549 8.86 41.51 -0.15
C THR A 549 9.32 40.18 -0.77
N ILE A 550 10.23 40.22 -1.72
CA ILE A 550 10.78 38.99 -2.32
C ILE A 550 11.54 38.22 -1.26
N ALA A 551 12.38 38.87 -0.48
CA ALA A 551 13.19 38.21 0.52
C ALA A 551 12.34 37.61 1.66
N TRP A 552 11.25 38.29 2.07
CA TRP A 552 10.34 37.69 3.06
C TRP A 552 9.70 36.41 2.53
N GLY A 553 9.31 36.39 1.24
CA GLY A 553 8.80 35.17 0.64
C GLY A 553 9.83 34.03 0.66
N LEU A 554 11.07 34.38 0.29
CA LEU A 554 12.16 33.40 0.32
C LEU A 554 12.51 32.97 1.74
N ALA A 555 12.38 33.89 2.72
CA ALA A 555 12.57 33.55 4.12
C ALA A 555 11.55 32.49 4.60
N VAL A 556 10.29 32.67 4.20
CA VAL A 556 9.25 31.68 4.49
C VAL A 556 9.60 30.35 3.81
N MET A 557 10.05 30.39 2.57
CA MET A 557 10.43 29.18 1.85
C MET A 557 11.52 28.39 2.61
N CYS A 558 12.55 29.08 3.08
CA CYS A 558 13.63 28.42 3.83
C CYS A 558 13.09 27.78 5.10
N GLY A 559 12.23 28.50 5.84
CA GLY A 559 11.63 27.96 7.05
C GLY A 559 10.76 26.73 6.76
N VAL A 560 9.98 26.79 5.68
CA VAL A 560 9.11 25.68 5.29
C VAL A 560 9.94 24.46 4.88
N LEU A 561 11.04 24.66 4.15
CA LEU A 561 11.90 23.55 3.76
C LEU A 561 12.51 22.85 4.98
N ILE A 562 12.87 23.62 6.00
CA ILE A 562 13.48 23.08 7.22
C ILE A 562 12.45 22.35 8.07
N ALA A 563 11.31 22.98 8.34
CA ALA A 563 10.36 22.50 9.33
C ALA A 563 9.25 21.60 8.73
N GLY A 564 8.99 21.73 7.43
CA GLY A 564 7.86 21.05 6.79
C GLY A 564 7.80 19.55 7.04
N PRO A 565 8.91 18.84 6.82
CA PRO A 565 8.88 17.37 7.00
C PRO A 565 8.59 16.91 8.43
N TYR A 566 8.74 17.78 9.42
CA TYR A 566 8.59 17.42 10.84
C TYR A 566 7.35 17.98 11.48
N SER A 567 7.05 19.26 11.24
CA SER A 567 5.98 19.98 11.95
C SER A 567 4.85 20.45 11.04
N GLY A 568 5.05 20.39 9.73
CA GLY A 568 4.13 21.00 8.78
C GLY A 568 4.43 22.46 8.54
N ALA A 569 5.41 23.02 9.25
CA ALA A 569 5.95 24.39 9.05
C ALA A 569 4.86 25.46 9.07
N HIS A 570 4.20 25.62 10.20
CA HIS A 570 3.25 26.72 10.36
C HIS A 570 4.00 28.05 10.47
N LEU A 571 5.00 28.11 11.36
CA LEU A 571 5.91 29.26 11.56
C LEU A 571 5.17 30.56 11.92
N ASN A 572 3.93 30.44 12.37
CA ASN A 572 3.03 31.58 12.50
C ASN A 572 1.86 31.16 13.38
N PRO A 573 1.68 31.79 14.55
CA PRO A 573 0.53 31.45 15.40
C PRO A 573 -0.82 31.56 14.68
N ALA A 574 -0.97 32.53 13.79
CA ALA A 574 -2.23 32.69 13.06
C ALA A 574 -2.50 31.47 12.15
N VAL A 575 -1.46 30.95 11.50
CA VAL A 575 -1.62 29.75 10.68
C VAL A 575 -2.02 28.55 11.56
N SER A 576 -1.34 28.36 12.70
CA SER A 576 -1.67 27.25 13.60
C SER A 576 -3.12 27.33 14.08
N VAL A 577 -3.57 28.51 14.49
CA VAL A 577 -4.94 28.72 14.93
C VAL A 577 -5.93 28.52 13.76
N GLY A 578 -5.63 29.08 12.60
CA GLY A 578 -6.52 28.95 11.44
C GLY A 578 -6.70 27.53 10.98
N LEU A 579 -5.62 26.75 10.94
CA LEU A 579 -5.69 25.34 10.58
C LEU A 579 -6.48 24.53 11.63
N ALA A 580 -6.31 24.86 12.91
CA ALA A 580 -7.07 24.20 13.99
C ALA A 580 -8.56 24.51 13.89
N VAL A 581 -8.90 25.78 13.60
CA VAL A 581 -10.30 26.20 13.42
C VAL A 581 -10.93 25.46 12.24
N ALA A 582 -10.15 25.27 11.16
CA ALA A 582 -10.63 24.57 9.97
C ALA A 582 -10.69 23.05 10.15
N GLY A 583 -10.25 22.53 11.30
CA GLY A 583 -10.27 21.10 11.55
C GLY A 583 -9.09 20.33 10.99
N SER A 584 -8.09 21.04 10.48
CA SER A 584 -6.92 20.42 9.82
C SER A 584 -5.72 20.24 10.77
N PHE A 585 -5.84 20.64 12.02
CA PHE A 585 -4.73 20.60 12.96
C PHE A 585 -5.27 20.44 14.39
N PRO A 586 -4.68 19.55 15.20
CA PRO A 586 -5.19 19.33 16.56
C PRO A 586 -5.01 20.54 17.47
N TRP A 587 -6.07 20.93 18.17
CA TRP A 587 -6.01 22.04 19.13
C TRP A 587 -4.98 21.80 20.23
N ALA A 588 -4.79 20.53 20.61
CA ALA A 588 -3.84 20.19 21.68
C ALA A 588 -2.40 20.60 21.34
N TYR A 589 -2.07 20.70 20.05
CA TYR A 589 -0.72 21.08 19.61
C TYR A 589 -0.52 22.60 19.49
N VAL A 590 -1.61 23.35 19.47
CA VAL A 590 -1.53 24.81 19.23
C VAL A 590 -0.68 25.52 20.27
N PRO A 591 -0.86 25.30 21.60
CA PRO A 591 -0.03 26.05 22.58
C PRO A 591 1.46 25.79 22.40
N GLY A 592 1.88 24.56 22.18
CA GLY A 592 3.28 24.23 21.97
C GLY A 592 3.86 24.88 20.71
N TYR A 593 3.09 24.85 19.62
CA TYR A 593 3.52 25.50 18.38
C TYR A 593 3.68 27.00 18.57
N VAL A 594 2.70 27.64 19.20
CA VAL A 594 2.74 29.08 19.41
C VAL A 594 3.94 29.47 20.28
N ALA A 595 4.17 28.75 21.37
CA ALA A 595 5.31 29.04 22.25
C ALA A 595 6.64 28.90 21.49
N ALA A 596 6.78 27.85 20.70
CA ALA A 596 8.00 27.60 19.90
C ALA A 596 8.20 28.72 18.86
N GLN A 597 7.13 29.12 18.20
CA GLN A 597 7.18 30.17 17.19
C GLN A 597 7.58 31.51 17.81
N LEU A 598 7.00 31.85 18.96
CA LEU A 598 7.33 33.12 19.64
C LEU A 598 8.79 33.11 20.08
N LEU A 599 9.26 32.02 20.62
CA LEU A 599 10.66 31.90 21.03
C LEU A 599 11.61 31.98 19.84
N GLY A 600 11.24 31.31 18.74
CA GLY A 600 12.04 31.36 17.51
C GLY A 600 12.12 32.76 16.94
N GLY A 601 11.00 33.50 16.93
CA GLY A 601 10.99 34.89 16.48
C GLY A 601 11.90 35.78 17.30
N PHE A 602 11.87 35.60 18.62
CA PHE A 602 12.74 36.36 19.51
C PHE A 602 14.22 36.08 19.24
N CYS A 603 14.57 34.79 19.15
CA CYS A 603 15.98 34.41 18.91
C CYS A 603 16.46 34.89 17.55
N GLY A 604 15.61 34.79 16.52
CA GLY A 604 15.98 35.30 15.20
C GLY A 604 16.25 36.78 15.20
N ALA A 605 15.42 37.54 15.92
CA ALA A 605 15.61 39.00 16.04
C ALA A 605 16.91 39.33 16.78
N VAL A 606 17.24 38.60 17.84
CA VAL A 606 18.50 38.83 18.55
C VAL A 606 19.68 38.57 17.62
N VAL A 607 19.64 37.51 16.83
CA VAL A 607 20.73 37.24 15.88
C VAL A 607 20.87 38.37 14.86
N VAL A 608 19.75 38.90 14.36
CA VAL A 608 19.80 40.03 13.42
C VAL A 608 20.50 41.25 14.04
N TYR A 609 20.17 41.57 15.30
CA TYR A 609 20.80 42.65 16.00
C TYR A 609 22.32 42.42 16.11
N LEU A 610 22.72 41.25 16.51
CA LEU A 610 24.14 40.94 16.63
C LEU A 610 24.85 41.04 15.28
N TYR A 611 24.20 40.55 14.24
CA TYR A 611 24.77 40.53 12.89
C TYR A 611 24.96 41.92 12.34
N TYR A 612 23.99 42.82 12.57
CA TYR A 612 23.98 44.18 12.03
C TYR A 612 24.34 45.23 13.08
N LYS A 613 24.97 44.82 14.20
CA LYS A 613 25.27 45.72 15.33
C LYS A 613 25.90 47.06 14.87
N ASP A 614 26.93 46.99 14.05
CA ASP A 614 27.65 48.18 13.61
C ASP A 614 26.75 49.08 12.76
N HIS A 615 25.84 48.48 12.01
CA HIS A 615 24.92 49.26 11.17
C HIS A 615 23.81 49.92 11.99
N PHE A 616 23.36 49.23 13.07
CA PHE A 616 22.45 49.88 14.03
C PHE A 616 23.11 51.10 14.64
N ASP A 617 24.39 50.94 15.04
CA ASP A 617 25.12 52.05 15.64
C ASP A 617 25.32 53.21 14.65
N ALA A 618 25.48 52.93 13.38
CA ALA A 618 25.69 53.93 12.33
C ALA A 618 24.39 54.62 11.88
N THR A 619 23.25 54.16 12.32
CA THR A 619 21.94 54.68 11.89
C THR A 619 21.37 55.58 12.99
N ASP A 620 20.95 56.77 12.63
CA ASP A 620 20.40 57.75 13.58
C ASP A 620 18.87 57.73 13.64
N ASP A 621 18.21 57.07 12.70
CA ASP A 621 16.75 57.05 12.57
C ASP A 621 16.12 55.97 13.47
N PRO A 622 15.45 56.36 14.59
CA PRO A 622 14.83 55.37 15.46
C PRO A 622 13.74 54.56 14.76
N ALA A 623 13.00 55.14 13.84
CA ALA A 623 11.94 54.43 13.10
C ALA A 623 12.52 53.34 12.22
N ALA A 624 13.67 53.58 11.59
CA ALA A 624 14.33 52.57 10.79
C ALA A 624 14.78 51.38 11.65
N LYS A 625 15.32 51.68 12.85
CA LYS A 625 15.77 50.67 13.77
C LYS A 625 14.60 49.78 14.24
N LEU A 626 13.47 50.41 14.59
CA LEU A 626 12.27 49.65 14.98
C LEU A 626 11.74 48.82 13.81
N GLY A 627 11.77 49.39 12.60
CA GLY A 627 11.25 48.72 11.42
C GLY A 627 11.98 47.45 11.05
N VAL A 628 13.23 47.28 11.51
CA VAL A 628 13.95 46.01 11.32
C VAL A 628 13.23 44.86 12.06
N PHE A 629 12.70 45.15 13.24
CA PHE A 629 12.16 44.12 14.14
C PHE A 629 10.68 43.86 13.95
N CYS A 630 9.89 44.90 13.67
CA CYS A 630 8.44 44.77 13.70
C CYS A 630 7.81 45.75 12.75
N THR A 631 6.50 45.66 12.60
CA THR A 631 5.76 46.50 11.66
C THR A 631 5.17 47.71 12.38
N MET A 632 5.18 48.85 11.67
CA MET A 632 4.42 50.03 12.05
C MET A 632 3.67 50.52 10.82
N PRO A 633 2.48 51.07 10.97
CA PRO A 633 1.69 51.42 9.81
C PRO A 633 2.25 52.68 9.15
N ALA A 634 2.08 52.78 7.84
CA ALA A 634 2.43 54.01 7.11
C ALA A 634 1.58 55.19 7.56
N ILE A 635 0.30 54.90 7.85
CA ILE A 635 -0.63 55.89 8.39
C ILE A 635 -1.25 55.31 9.62
N MET A 636 -1.12 55.97 10.78
CA MET A 636 -1.60 55.48 12.05
C MET A 636 -3.12 55.67 12.16
N ASP A 637 -3.86 54.62 11.96
CA ASP A 637 -5.33 54.53 12.14
C ASP A 637 -5.61 53.12 12.58
N LYS A 638 -5.61 52.89 13.89
CA LYS A 638 -5.60 51.53 14.44
C LYS A 638 -6.77 50.66 13.94
N PRO A 639 -8.02 51.16 13.91
CA PRO A 639 -9.10 50.33 13.36
C PRO A 639 -8.89 49.98 11.90
N ARG A 640 -8.42 50.88 11.08
CA ARG A 640 -8.17 50.61 9.67
C ARG A 640 -6.95 49.71 9.49
N ASN A 641 -5.93 49.92 10.32
CA ASN A 641 -4.74 49.07 10.30
C ASN A 641 -5.11 47.64 10.71
N LEU A 642 -6.01 47.50 11.70
CA LEU A 642 -6.51 46.18 12.09
C LEU A 642 -7.21 45.48 10.92
N PHE A 643 -8.08 46.22 10.20
CA PHE A 643 -8.73 45.67 9.03
C PHE A 643 -7.72 45.18 7.99
N CYS A 644 -6.67 45.98 7.74
CA CYS A 644 -5.63 45.59 6.78
C CYS A 644 -4.95 44.30 7.18
N GLU A 645 -4.61 44.16 8.46
CA GLU A 645 -3.96 42.94 8.95
C GLU A 645 -4.93 41.74 8.92
N VAL A 646 -6.20 41.95 9.20
CA VAL A 646 -7.22 40.90 9.10
C VAL A 646 -7.31 40.39 7.66
N VAL A 647 -7.42 41.27 6.71
CA VAL A 647 -7.53 40.89 5.28
C VAL A 647 -6.28 40.17 4.81
N GLY A 648 -5.10 40.72 5.13
CA GLY A 648 -3.86 40.08 4.70
C GLY A 648 -3.69 38.70 5.23
N THR A 649 -4.00 38.47 6.52
CA THR A 649 -3.87 37.18 7.13
C THR A 649 -5.00 36.23 6.70
N PHE A 650 -6.21 36.76 6.48
CA PHE A 650 -7.28 35.96 5.90
C PHE A 650 -6.84 35.34 4.59
N LEU A 651 -6.27 36.16 3.69
CA LEU A 651 -5.78 35.65 2.40
C LEU A 651 -4.68 34.61 2.61
N LEU A 652 -3.75 34.87 3.52
CA LEU A 652 -2.67 33.94 3.79
C LEU A 652 -3.21 32.57 4.19
N VAL A 653 -4.08 32.53 5.21
CA VAL A 653 -4.57 31.25 5.75
C VAL A 653 -5.51 30.58 4.77
N PHE A 654 -6.41 31.35 4.13
CA PHE A 654 -7.37 30.78 3.19
C PHE A 654 -6.65 30.10 2.01
N VAL A 655 -5.63 30.75 1.46
CA VAL A 655 -4.88 30.19 0.33
C VAL A 655 -4.02 29.01 0.78
N ILE A 656 -3.45 29.06 2.00
CA ILE A 656 -2.74 27.91 2.56
C ILE A 656 -3.67 26.68 2.64
N LEU A 657 -4.90 26.88 3.12
CA LEU A 657 -5.89 25.79 3.17
C LEU A 657 -6.22 25.28 1.77
N ALA A 658 -6.33 26.20 0.80
CA ALA A 658 -6.60 25.80 -0.58
C ALA A 658 -5.42 25.03 -1.19
N ILE A 659 -4.19 25.43 -0.89
CA ILE A 659 -3.00 24.72 -1.35
C ILE A 659 -2.99 23.29 -0.81
N GLY A 660 -3.41 23.12 0.45
CA GLY A 660 -3.46 21.80 1.11
C GLY A 660 -4.68 20.96 0.76
N ASN A 661 -5.54 21.43 -0.14
CA ASN A 661 -6.75 20.70 -0.52
C ASN A 661 -6.39 19.39 -1.22
N GLU A 662 -7.13 18.32 -0.91
CA GLU A 662 -6.88 16.99 -1.46
C GLU A 662 -6.98 16.94 -2.98
N GLN A 663 -7.68 17.89 -3.58
CA GLN A 663 -7.81 17.96 -5.03
C GLN A 663 -6.57 18.54 -5.71
N ASN A 664 -5.68 19.17 -4.95
CA ASN A 664 -4.41 19.67 -5.48
C ASN A 664 -3.37 18.56 -5.40
N THR A 665 -3.46 17.61 -6.31
CA THR A 665 -2.62 16.41 -6.34
C THR A 665 -1.36 16.66 -7.18
N PRO A 666 -0.37 15.76 -7.09
CA PRO A 666 0.81 15.85 -7.97
C PRO A 666 0.45 15.85 -9.45
N GLU A 667 -0.64 15.18 -9.83
CA GLU A 667 -1.08 15.12 -11.23
C GLU A 667 -1.61 16.46 -11.72
N ILE A 668 -2.13 17.29 -10.81
CA ILE A 668 -2.62 18.63 -11.14
C ILE A 668 -1.49 19.67 -11.02
N GLY A 669 -0.32 19.25 -10.51
CA GLY A 669 0.88 20.07 -10.56
C GLY A 669 1.32 20.72 -9.27
N MET A 670 0.52 20.67 -8.21
CA MET A 670 0.90 21.32 -6.95
C MET A 670 1.95 20.53 -6.18
N GLY A 671 1.91 19.22 -6.26
CA GLY A 671 2.79 18.37 -5.47
C GLY A 671 4.27 18.52 -5.77
N SER A 672 4.61 18.85 -7.00
CA SER A 672 6.01 18.98 -7.40
C SER A 672 6.58 20.37 -7.12
N LEU A 673 5.72 21.33 -6.79
CA LEU A 673 6.16 22.72 -6.55
C LEU A 673 6.66 22.95 -5.12
N GLY A 674 6.39 21.99 -4.21
CA GLY A 674 6.87 22.07 -2.84
C GLY A 674 6.43 23.33 -2.12
N SER A 675 7.40 24.11 -1.63
CA SER A 675 7.11 25.34 -0.88
C SER A 675 6.93 26.56 -1.77
N LEU A 676 7.07 26.42 -3.08
CA LEU A 676 7.01 27.59 -3.98
C LEU A 676 5.66 28.31 -3.94
N PRO A 677 4.49 27.61 -3.91
CA PRO A 677 3.23 28.35 -3.84
C PRO A 677 3.10 29.25 -2.62
N VAL A 678 3.54 28.80 -1.45
CA VAL A 678 3.49 29.63 -0.25
C VAL A 678 4.45 30.80 -0.38
N THR A 679 5.64 30.57 -0.94
CA THR A 679 6.60 31.65 -1.21
C THR A 679 5.98 32.76 -2.07
N MET A 680 5.36 32.33 -3.18
CA MET A 680 4.72 33.28 -4.09
C MET A 680 3.56 34.02 -3.43
N LEU A 681 2.80 33.31 -2.59
CA LEU A 681 1.69 33.93 -1.85
C LEU A 681 2.20 35.05 -0.92
N ILE A 682 3.25 34.77 -0.15
CA ILE A 682 3.83 35.80 0.75
C ILE A 682 4.30 36.99 -0.05
N MET A 683 4.97 36.74 -1.17
CA MET A 683 5.43 37.86 -2.04
C MET A 683 4.25 38.67 -2.57
N ALA A 684 3.19 37.98 -3.02
CA ALA A 684 2.02 38.68 -3.58
C ALA A 684 1.34 39.55 -2.52
N ILE A 685 1.15 38.99 -1.29
CA ILE A 685 0.55 39.79 -0.21
C ILE A 685 1.42 41.00 0.12
N GLY A 686 2.74 40.79 0.20
CA GLY A 686 3.65 41.88 0.50
C GLY A 686 3.63 42.99 -0.52
N MET A 687 3.68 42.63 -1.80
CA MET A 687 3.69 43.59 -2.88
C MET A 687 2.36 44.35 -3.01
N SER A 688 1.24 43.61 -2.83
CA SER A 688 -0.09 44.16 -3.07
C SER A 688 -0.70 44.84 -1.85
N LEU A 689 -0.53 44.27 -0.68
CA LEU A 689 -1.25 44.68 0.52
C LEU A 689 -0.33 45.19 1.62
N GLY A 690 0.98 45.05 1.48
CA GLY A 690 1.93 45.40 2.51
C GLY A 690 2.16 46.90 2.69
N GLY A 691 1.74 47.71 1.73
CA GLY A 691 2.02 49.16 1.74
C GLY A 691 1.35 49.91 2.89
N THR A 692 0.30 49.39 3.48
CA THR A 692 -0.44 50.07 4.55
C THR A 692 0.18 49.85 5.92
N THR A 693 0.37 48.54 6.31
CA THR A 693 0.78 48.19 7.67
C THR A 693 2.12 47.47 7.73
N GLY A 694 2.72 47.15 6.59
CA GLY A 694 3.91 46.31 6.57
C GLY A 694 3.61 44.85 6.61
N TYR A 695 2.37 44.45 6.40
CA TYR A 695 1.87 43.05 6.34
C TYR A 695 2.56 42.15 7.36
N ALA A 696 2.33 42.42 8.66
CA ALA A 696 2.87 41.55 9.70
C ALA A 696 2.39 40.12 9.50
N ILE A 697 1.10 39.94 9.36
CA ILE A 697 0.36 38.68 9.07
C ILE A 697 0.84 37.49 9.87
N ASN A 698 1.63 37.70 10.91
CA ASN A 698 2.25 36.67 11.71
C ASN A 698 2.64 37.24 13.06
N PRO A 699 1.92 36.90 14.15
CA PRO A 699 2.29 37.43 15.46
C PRO A 699 3.72 37.09 15.91
N ALA A 700 4.26 35.95 15.47
CA ALA A 700 5.63 35.57 15.88
C ALA A 700 6.69 36.35 15.10
N ARG A 701 6.33 36.95 13.97
CA ARG A 701 7.21 37.81 13.19
C ARG A 701 7.20 39.21 13.77
N ASP A 702 6.19 39.57 14.56
CA ASP A 702 6.06 40.96 15.07
C ASP A 702 6.28 41.07 16.56
N LEU A 703 5.53 40.33 17.38
CA LEU A 703 5.54 40.50 18.84
C LEU A 703 6.89 40.17 19.48
N PRO A 704 7.47 38.94 19.27
CA PRO A 704 8.75 38.65 19.91
C PRO A 704 9.90 39.52 19.39
N PRO A 705 10.01 39.83 18.09
CA PRO A 705 11.04 40.81 17.66
C PRO A 705 10.82 42.19 18.25
N ARG A 706 9.57 42.62 18.43
CA ARG A 706 9.29 43.91 19.11
C ARG A 706 9.81 43.89 20.55
N LEU A 707 9.60 42.74 21.24
CA LEU A 707 10.13 42.56 22.57
C LEU A 707 11.65 42.58 22.54
N ALA A 708 12.28 41.94 21.56
CA ALA A 708 13.73 41.98 21.42
C ALA A 708 14.23 43.43 21.25
N HIS A 709 13.53 44.23 20.44
CA HIS A 709 13.87 45.65 20.28
C HIS A 709 13.83 46.36 21.64
N ALA A 710 12.79 46.09 22.43
CA ALA A 710 12.63 46.72 23.76
C ALA A 710 13.75 46.31 24.71
N LEU A 711 14.18 45.07 24.69
CA LEU A 711 15.14 44.53 25.65
C LEU A 711 16.60 44.75 25.23
N LEU A 712 16.88 44.78 23.94
CA LEU A 712 18.26 44.88 23.45
C LEU A 712 18.81 46.29 23.62
N PRO A 713 20.11 46.41 23.87
CA PRO A 713 20.74 47.72 24.09
C PRO A 713 21.05 48.43 22.75
N ILE A 714 20.01 48.70 21.97
CA ILE A 714 20.16 49.33 20.65
C ILE A 714 20.34 50.81 20.85
N ARG A 715 21.46 51.35 20.39
CA ARG A 715 21.80 52.76 20.56
C ARG A 715 20.78 53.64 19.80
N GLY A 716 20.17 54.56 20.55
CA GLY A 716 19.25 55.55 19.97
C GLY A 716 17.97 54.97 19.43
N LYS A 717 17.47 53.88 20.01
CA LYS A 717 16.36 53.13 19.42
C LYS A 717 14.97 53.74 19.55
N GLY A 718 14.75 54.55 20.58
CA GLY A 718 13.42 55.12 20.81
C GLY A 718 12.46 54.07 21.40
N GLY A 719 11.17 54.34 21.31
CA GLY A 719 10.12 53.45 21.81
C GLY A 719 9.91 52.26 20.93
N SER A 720 9.28 51.21 21.47
CA SER A 720 9.04 49.97 20.74
C SER A 720 7.62 49.85 20.19
N GLY A 721 6.85 50.96 20.24
CA GLY A 721 5.51 50.98 19.64
C GLY A 721 4.49 50.10 20.31
N TRP A 722 4.57 49.98 21.62
CA TRP A 722 3.68 49.07 22.36
C TRP A 722 2.22 49.42 22.22
N ASP A 723 1.90 50.72 22.06
CA ASP A 723 0.52 51.16 21.89
C ASP A 723 -0.12 50.62 20.59
N TYR A 724 0.70 50.25 19.60
CA TYR A 724 0.24 49.66 18.37
C TYR A 724 0.36 48.11 18.36
N SER A 725 1.15 47.54 19.26
CA SER A 725 1.58 46.13 19.19
C SER A 725 0.42 45.13 19.14
N TRP A 726 -0.74 45.48 19.64
CA TRP A 726 -1.89 44.59 19.64
C TRP A 726 -2.44 44.38 18.22
N VAL A 727 -2.26 45.33 17.30
CA VAL A 727 -2.80 45.25 15.94
C VAL A 727 -2.18 44.08 15.17
N PRO A 728 -0.84 43.95 15.09
CA PRO A 728 -0.23 42.81 14.39
C PRO A 728 -0.34 41.46 15.13
N VAL A 729 -1.00 41.42 16.26
CA VAL A 729 -1.36 40.16 16.92
C VAL A 729 -2.85 39.87 16.73
N ALA A 730 -3.72 40.82 17.08
CA ALA A 730 -5.18 40.61 16.99
C ALA A 730 -5.63 40.48 15.53
N GLY A 731 -5.06 41.30 14.63
CA GLY A 731 -5.45 41.28 13.22
C GLY A 731 -5.20 39.92 12.58
N PRO A 732 -3.97 39.40 12.66
CA PRO A 732 -3.70 38.05 12.11
C PRO A 732 -4.56 36.95 12.72
N LEU A 733 -4.77 36.97 14.05
CA LEU A 733 -5.61 35.95 14.69
C LEU A 733 -7.05 36.02 14.20
N LEU A 734 -7.62 37.23 14.07
CA LEU A 734 -8.97 37.40 13.57
C LEU A 734 -9.08 36.95 12.10
N GLY A 735 -8.09 37.32 11.28
CA GLY A 735 -8.06 36.89 9.89
C GLY A 735 -7.99 35.39 9.74
N ALA A 736 -7.14 34.76 10.54
CA ALA A 736 -6.99 33.31 10.52
C ALA A 736 -8.28 32.61 10.97
N LEU A 737 -8.91 33.13 12.02
CA LEU A 737 -10.19 32.59 12.51
C LEU A 737 -11.25 32.65 11.40
N ALA A 738 -11.37 33.79 10.74
CA ALA A 738 -12.36 33.96 9.66
C ALA A 738 -12.06 32.99 8.50
N ALA A 739 -10.80 32.89 8.11
CA ALA A 739 -10.41 31.99 7.02
C ALA A 739 -10.69 30.53 7.34
N GLY A 740 -10.35 30.12 8.56
CA GLY A 740 -10.58 28.73 8.99
C GLY A 740 -12.06 28.39 9.04
N LEU A 741 -12.87 29.31 9.58
CA LEU A 741 -14.32 29.08 9.65
C LEU A 741 -14.95 29.01 8.26
N ILE A 742 -14.62 29.94 7.40
CA ILE A 742 -15.20 29.97 6.05
C ILE A 742 -14.75 28.74 5.24
N TYR A 743 -13.46 28.42 5.27
CA TYR A 743 -12.97 27.25 4.55
C TYR A 743 -13.57 25.96 5.08
N GLY A 744 -13.64 25.84 6.40
CA GLY A 744 -14.23 24.66 7.02
C GLY A 744 -15.70 24.48 6.66
N CYS A 745 -16.48 25.59 6.68
CA CYS A 745 -17.89 25.51 6.30
C CYS A 745 -18.03 25.10 4.82
N VAL A 746 -17.26 25.70 3.94
CA VAL A 746 -17.36 25.39 2.51
C VAL A 746 -16.92 23.95 2.24
N TYR A 747 -15.84 23.51 2.87
CA TYR A 747 -15.30 22.19 2.63
C TYR A 747 -16.17 21.06 3.17
N PHE A 748 -16.75 21.27 4.38
CA PHE A 748 -17.52 20.21 5.05
C PHE A 748 -19.02 20.26 4.77
N CYS A 749 -19.53 21.38 4.24
CA CYS A 749 -20.95 21.50 3.92
C CYS A 749 -21.24 21.38 2.42
N GLY A 750 -20.21 21.37 1.59
CA GLY A 750 -20.34 21.09 0.18
C GLY A 750 -20.18 19.60 -0.12
#